data_b0080673ce4458dcf62a04073a609d02
#
_entry.id   b0080673ce4458dcf62a04073a609d02
#
_cell.length_a   1.000
_cell.length_b   1.000
_cell.length_c   1.000
_cell.angle_alpha   90.00
_cell.angle_beta   90.00
_cell.angle_gamma   90.00
#
_symmetry.space_group_name_H-M   'P 1'
#
loop_
_entity.id
_entity.type
_entity.pdbx_description
1 polymer ?
#
loop_
_entity_poly.entity_id
_entity_poly.type
_entity_poly.pdbx_seq_one_letter_code
_entity_poly.pdbx_strand_id
1 'polypeptide(L)'
;MKYRAGERRKAIEYEKAIAEWWKKNKTFEQSVENRPIDKSYVFYDGPPFITGNPHHGTLLSSIVKDAVPRYWTMNGRRVERRWGWDCHGLPAENYVEKQLGITDRREIGTKWSLEDYIIKARESMVANSETWRSTIDRVGRWVDFDNAYRTMNKDFMESVWWAFKQLYEAGKIYEGRKVLMYDTKFATPVSKAEVTMDNDAYQTVTDPSAYVKFKAVDKDYYFLAWTTTPWTLMGNRMLAVSPKMTYAKAKVGGEVFILAKTRLKEVLKGTDYEILEEVKGSKLAGLNYESIDGTTCKVYTADFVGEEEGTGIVHCAPAYGEDDYALYLEHENEIEFVDCLDENGYYIKEYADKLHELGVRNTDEHGIQIWVGNKFIAKCMEEKGIIYKIEYIQHEYPFNPRSKERIMYRAFPSWFFDVEGQKQMMLDENENINWFPGYLKHGRFAKNIEAAPDWNLSRDRFWATAMPVWKGDKGTVKVVGSYKELKDLSGKELDDYHRPWVDEIEFDIKGEHFKRIEKVLDCWFESGSMPFAQLHYPFENKEKFERNYPADFIVEYVGQVRAWFYYVHTVNTALAEIGAFGEKAKQGAKNAYKNVITTGTLAGNDGRKMSKSLGNYTDPNELMDQYSADALRFLLLSSPVLSGEDFALLDKDVNDVNRKLAMIWNVYDFFTTYAEVENLSTEELENTSIRGLSEVATENEGASPVKTGASDPSRGRSISSSSPLDVWIISRIYELRNQITEGMEEYNIPKALENVLPFIDDLSNWFVRRSRRRFSKNDDEKDKKQAFATLYYALVYLSKLLAPFTPFLAEELYQKMTGKEESVHLLEWPKPGKIDQKILDNMAYTRQIITDALALRMQKSETEDQIKIRQPLSKLTYGGDKLDDYYERIIADEVNVKAVKHGKELALDKKLTKELKEEGRAREIIRAVQAARKHAGLQVDDEIKLSLSCDLPKGYEDLIKTETGTKEFGKNQNYAYDEIAKVNGENVTVSLERV
;
A
#
# COMPACT_ATOMS: atom_id res chain seq x y z
N MET A 1 -17.05 6.00 -38.67
CA MET A 1 -15.78 5.29 -39.02
C MET A 1 -16.12 3.96 -39.66
N LYS A 2 -15.34 3.46 -40.65
CA LYS A 2 -15.40 2.07 -41.12
C LYS A 2 -14.29 1.24 -40.47
N TYR A 3 -14.59 -0.01 -40.14
CA TYR A 3 -13.64 -0.90 -39.51
C TYR A 3 -12.65 -1.49 -40.50
N ARG A 4 -11.42 -1.72 -40.04
CA ARG A 4 -10.37 -2.41 -40.81
C ARG A 4 -9.72 -3.49 -39.94
N ALA A 5 -9.45 -4.63 -40.54
CA ALA A 5 -8.73 -5.71 -39.88
C ALA A 5 -7.23 -5.40 -39.73
N GLY A 6 -6.58 -6.00 -38.75
CA GLY A 6 -5.11 -5.90 -38.61
C GLY A 6 -4.58 -4.62 -37.98
N GLU A 7 -5.44 -3.75 -37.45
CA GLU A 7 -5.03 -2.47 -36.82
C GLU A 7 -4.67 -2.60 -35.32
N ARG A 8 -4.59 -3.80 -34.79
CA ARG A 8 -4.16 -4.05 -33.42
C ARG A 8 -2.71 -3.66 -33.22
N ARG A 9 -2.42 -2.92 -32.11
CA ARG A 9 -1.07 -2.59 -31.63
C ARG A 9 -0.69 -3.48 -30.46
N LYS A 10 0.62 -3.66 -30.22
CA LYS A 10 1.10 -4.29 -29.00
C LYS A 10 0.87 -3.38 -27.80
N ALA A 11 0.73 -3.97 -26.60
CA ALA A 11 0.44 -3.22 -25.37
C ALA A 11 1.43 -2.05 -25.17
N ILE A 12 2.72 -2.31 -25.21
CA ILE A 12 3.74 -1.27 -25.02
C ILE A 12 3.64 -0.12 -26.05
N GLU A 13 3.22 -0.42 -27.28
CA GLU A 13 3.09 0.58 -28.36
C GLU A 13 1.90 1.50 -28.12
N TYR A 14 0.72 0.94 -27.81
CA TYR A 14 -0.45 1.79 -27.56
C TYR A 14 -0.38 2.49 -26.21
N GLU A 15 0.20 1.87 -25.16
CA GLU A 15 0.37 2.52 -23.85
C GLU A 15 1.19 3.81 -23.97
N LYS A 16 2.33 3.78 -24.67
CA LYS A 16 3.16 4.96 -24.91
C LYS A 16 2.43 6.01 -25.75
N ALA A 17 1.76 5.58 -26.83
CA ALA A 17 1.02 6.49 -27.69
C ALA A 17 -0.18 7.15 -26.99
N ILE A 18 -0.91 6.41 -26.17
CA ILE A 18 -2.02 6.95 -25.37
C ILE A 18 -1.52 7.91 -24.29
N ALA A 19 -0.40 7.62 -23.62
CA ALA A 19 0.19 8.53 -22.65
C ALA A 19 0.54 9.90 -23.29
N GLU A 20 1.15 9.88 -24.49
CA GLU A 20 1.44 11.09 -25.25
C GLU A 20 0.16 11.80 -25.71
N TRP A 21 -0.83 11.04 -26.13
CA TRP A 21 -2.13 11.58 -26.56
C TRP A 21 -2.84 12.28 -25.39
N TRP A 22 -2.86 11.70 -24.18
CA TRP A 22 -3.42 12.34 -22.98
C TRP A 22 -2.73 13.66 -22.66
N LYS A 23 -1.39 13.70 -22.72
CA LYS A 23 -0.61 14.92 -22.48
C LYS A 23 -0.95 16.00 -23.52
N LYS A 24 -0.95 15.63 -24.81
CA LYS A 24 -1.26 16.56 -25.90
C LYS A 24 -2.65 17.17 -25.79
N ASN A 25 -3.64 16.36 -25.39
CA ASN A 25 -5.03 16.79 -25.28
C ASN A 25 -5.39 17.32 -23.89
N LYS A 26 -4.43 17.37 -22.95
CA LYS A 26 -4.69 17.77 -21.55
C LYS A 26 -5.86 17.02 -20.92
N THR A 27 -5.93 15.71 -21.16
CA THR A 27 -7.07 14.87 -20.75
C THR A 27 -7.22 14.82 -19.24
N PHE A 28 -6.11 14.81 -18.49
CA PHE A 28 -6.14 14.88 -17.04
C PHE A 28 -6.77 16.17 -16.54
N GLU A 29 -6.31 17.32 -17.04
CA GLU A 29 -6.81 18.63 -16.66
C GLU A 29 -8.31 18.74 -16.98
N GLN A 30 -8.73 18.32 -18.18
CA GLN A 30 -10.14 18.26 -18.56
C GLN A 30 -10.95 17.38 -17.62
N SER A 31 -10.40 16.26 -17.14
CA SER A 31 -11.09 15.36 -16.21
C SER A 31 -11.41 16.02 -14.86
N VAL A 32 -10.63 17.03 -14.48
CA VAL A 32 -10.85 17.85 -13.29
C VAL A 32 -11.77 19.04 -13.61
N GLU A 33 -11.47 19.80 -14.66
CA GLU A 33 -12.15 21.06 -14.98
C GLU A 33 -13.60 20.87 -15.45
N ASN A 34 -13.90 19.76 -16.12
CA ASN A 34 -15.25 19.42 -16.59
C ASN A 34 -16.19 18.97 -15.46
N ARG A 35 -15.72 18.94 -14.22
CA ARG A 35 -16.51 18.53 -13.05
C ARG A 35 -16.77 19.71 -12.12
N PRO A 36 -18.01 19.84 -11.56
CA PRO A 36 -18.39 21.00 -10.77
C PRO A 36 -17.66 21.02 -9.41
N ILE A 37 -17.30 22.22 -8.96
CA ILE A 37 -16.52 22.44 -7.73
C ILE A 37 -17.27 21.99 -6.47
N ASP A 38 -18.60 22.13 -6.45
CA ASP A 38 -19.45 21.70 -5.33
C ASP A 38 -19.57 20.17 -5.19
N LYS A 39 -19.13 19.42 -6.22
CA LYS A 39 -19.05 17.96 -6.20
C LYS A 39 -17.61 17.46 -6.04
N SER A 40 -16.79 18.18 -5.29
CA SER A 40 -15.41 17.74 -5.01
C SER A 40 -15.40 16.38 -4.29
N TYR A 41 -14.44 15.55 -4.68
CA TYR A 41 -14.03 14.35 -3.98
C TYR A 41 -12.56 14.55 -3.59
N VAL A 42 -12.32 14.65 -2.31
CA VAL A 42 -11.02 15.07 -1.77
C VAL A 42 -10.17 13.85 -1.46
N PHE A 43 -9.01 13.84 -2.05
CA PHE A 43 -8.01 12.80 -1.88
C PHE A 43 -6.71 13.41 -1.33
N TYR A 44 -6.18 12.82 -0.26
CA TYR A 44 -4.87 13.19 0.27
C TYR A 44 -3.80 12.23 -0.26
N ASP A 45 -2.81 12.79 -0.94
CA ASP A 45 -1.65 12.07 -1.45
C ASP A 45 -0.53 12.11 -0.44
N GLY A 46 -0.20 10.96 0.17
CA GLY A 46 0.91 10.83 1.11
C GLY A 46 2.24 11.16 0.41
N PRO A 47 3.00 12.13 0.93
CA PRO A 47 4.22 12.56 0.29
C PRO A 47 5.34 11.54 0.48
N PRO A 48 5.91 10.96 -0.60
CA PRO A 48 7.08 10.10 -0.48
C PRO A 48 8.33 10.92 -0.17
N PHE A 49 9.30 10.29 0.50
CA PHE A 49 10.66 10.81 0.57
C PHE A 49 11.32 10.72 -0.80
N ILE A 50 11.92 11.81 -1.24
CA ILE A 50 12.55 11.92 -2.58
C ILE A 50 13.91 11.21 -2.69
N THR A 51 14.42 10.67 -1.59
CA THR A 51 15.79 10.12 -1.46
C THR A 51 16.05 8.79 -2.17
N GLY A 52 15.04 8.19 -2.79
CA GLY A 52 15.15 6.91 -3.51
C GLY A 52 14.48 6.92 -4.88
N ASN A 53 14.62 5.84 -5.63
CA ASN A 53 13.85 5.62 -6.85
C ASN A 53 12.51 4.95 -6.53
N PRO A 54 11.47 5.17 -7.36
CA PRO A 54 10.23 4.43 -7.24
C PRO A 54 10.47 2.92 -7.27
N HIS A 55 9.78 2.19 -6.42
CA HIS A 55 9.80 0.73 -6.36
C HIS A 55 8.37 0.17 -6.41
N HIS A 56 8.22 -1.15 -6.51
CA HIS A 56 6.90 -1.77 -6.64
C HIS A 56 5.92 -1.40 -5.51
N GLY A 57 6.41 -1.25 -4.28
CA GLY A 57 5.57 -0.77 -3.16
C GLY A 57 5.04 0.65 -3.37
N THR A 58 5.86 1.55 -3.93
CA THR A 58 5.43 2.90 -4.32
C THR A 58 4.41 2.84 -5.46
N LEU A 59 4.61 1.97 -6.46
CA LEU A 59 3.66 1.80 -7.55
C LEU A 59 2.34 1.21 -7.10
N LEU A 60 2.34 0.31 -6.12
CA LEU A 60 1.12 -0.27 -5.56
C LEU A 60 0.18 0.82 -5.03
N SER A 61 0.66 1.67 -4.11
CA SER A 61 -0.15 2.78 -3.60
C SER A 61 -0.50 3.79 -4.71
N SER A 62 0.44 4.09 -5.62
CA SER A 62 0.20 4.98 -6.77
C SER A 62 -0.90 4.49 -7.71
N ILE A 63 -0.97 3.19 -7.98
CA ILE A 63 -2.02 2.59 -8.82
C ILE A 63 -3.40 2.73 -8.16
N VAL A 64 -3.49 2.52 -6.85
CA VAL A 64 -4.74 2.72 -6.10
C VAL A 64 -5.13 4.21 -6.09
N LYS A 65 -4.14 5.11 -5.87
CA LYS A 65 -4.29 6.57 -5.93
C LYS A 65 -4.72 7.09 -7.31
N ASP A 66 -4.67 6.27 -8.34
CA ASP A 66 -5.19 6.59 -9.67
C ASP A 66 -6.53 5.93 -9.95
N ALA A 67 -6.69 4.64 -9.62
CA ALA A 67 -7.91 3.88 -9.91
C ALA A 67 -9.15 4.44 -9.20
N VAL A 68 -9.05 4.74 -7.90
CA VAL A 68 -10.15 5.31 -7.11
C VAL A 68 -10.54 6.70 -7.62
N PRO A 69 -9.62 7.67 -7.81
CA PRO A 69 -9.93 8.95 -8.42
C PRO A 69 -10.53 8.88 -9.84
N ARG A 70 -10.06 7.97 -10.71
CA ARG A 70 -10.68 7.79 -12.04
C ARG A 70 -12.13 7.34 -11.93
N TYR A 71 -12.41 6.37 -11.05
CA TYR A 71 -13.77 5.90 -10.81
C TYR A 71 -14.69 7.03 -10.34
N TRP A 72 -14.27 7.81 -9.34
CA TRP A 72 -15.08 8.92 -8.84
C TRP A 72 -15.21 10.07 -9.85
N THR A 73 -14.18 10.31 -10.66
CA THR A 73 -14.26 11.26 -11.78
C THR A 73 -15.35 10.86 -12.80
N MET A 74 -15.42 9.58 -13.16
CA MET A 74 -16.45 9.05 -14.04
C MET A 74 -17.85 9.07 -13.37
N ASN A 75 -17.92 9.08 -12.04
CA ASN A 75 -19.16 9.29 -11.27
C ASN A 75 -19.48 10.78 -11.05
N GLY A 76 -18.94 11.67 -11.86
CA GLY A 76 -19.25 13.09 -11.89
C GLY A 76 -18.62 13.91 -10.77
N ARG A 77 -17.65 13.38 -10.05
CA ARG A 77 -16.91 14.10 -9.00
C ARG A 77 -15.72 14.85 -9.55
N ARG A 78 -15.45 16.03 -8.99
CA ARG A 78 -14.21 16.77 -9.24
C ARG A 78 -13.12 16.23 -8.31
N VAL A 79 -12.10 15.61 -8.88
CA VAL A 79 -11.00 15.01 -8.12
C VAL A 79 -9.68 15.68 -8.51
N GLU A 80 -9.27 16.64 -7.72
CA GLU A 80 -7.94 17.23 -7.84
C GLU A 80 -6.90 16.27 -7.28
N ARG A 81 -5.78 16.09 -8.00
CA ARG A 81 -4.72 15.13 -7.68
C ARG A 81 -3.40 15.87 -7.70
N ARG A 82 -2.94 16.30 -6.51
CA ARG A 82 -1.71 17.05 -6.36
C ARG A 82 -0.63 16.16 -5.79
N TRP A 83 0.53 16.10 -6.45
CA TRP A 83 1.68 15.39 -5.92
C TRP A 83 2.25 16.10 -4.69
N GLY A 84 2.89 15.36 -3.80
CA GLY A 84 3.58 15.92 -2.65
C GLY A 84 4.95 15.28 -2.43
N TRP A 85 5.84 16.02 -1.80
CA TRP A 85 7.18 15.58 -1.43
C TRP A 85 7.44 15.83 0.04
N ASP A 86 7.85 14.77 0.77
CA ASP A 86 8.44 14.92 2.09
C ASP A 86 9.94 15.17 1.91
N CYS A 87 10.35 16.40 2.22
CA CYS A 87 11.69 16.90 1.93
C CYS A 87 12.58 16.99 3.18
N HIS A 88 12.06 16.76 4.38
CA HIS A 88 12.69 17.03 5.65
C HIS A 88 12.95 15.78 6.49
N GLY A 89 13.68 15.97 7.59
CA GLY A 89 13.91 14.94 8.60
C GLY A 89 15.11 14.03 8.34
N LEU A 90 15.31 13.09 9.25
CA LEU A 90 16.47 12.19 9.25
C LEU A 90 16.72 11.44 7.93
N PRO A 91 15.70 10.97 7.17
CA PRO A 91 15.96 10.33 5.87
C PRO A 91 16.64 11.26 4.87
N ALA A 92 16.17 12.51 4.82
CA ALA A 92 16.70 13.51 3.92
C ALA A 92 18.11 13.93 4.34
N GLU A 93 18.32 14.20 5.64
CA GLU A 93 19.63 14.54 6.18
C GLU A 93 20.66 13.41 5.95
N ASN A 94 20.32 12.18 6.27
CA ASN A 94 21.22 11.02 6.04
C ASN A 94 21.59 10.86 4.56
N TYR A 95 20.68 11.18 3.65
CA TYR A 95 20.98 11.17 2.21
C TYR A 95 21.99 12.26 1.84
N VAL A 96 21.81 13.48 2.34
CA VAL A 96 22.72 14.61 2.12
C VAL A 96 24.08 14.38 2.77
N GLU A 97 24.10 13.93 4.03
CA GLU A 97 25.33 13.61 4.77
C GLU A 97 26.19 12.58 4.02
N LYS A 98 25.57 11.54 3.48
CA LYS A 98 26.27 10.56 2.63
C LYS A 98 26.83 11.18 1.36
N GLN A 99 26.11 12.08 0.70
CA GLN A 99 26.62 12.76 -0.49
C GLN A 99 27.79 13.67 -0.20
N LEU A 100 27.80 14.32 0.98
CA LEU A 100 28.86 15.21 1.43
C LEU A 100 30.04 14.47 2.12
N GLY A 101 29.89 13.16 2.36
CA GLY A 101 30.88 12.37 3.09
C GLY A 101 30.98 12.75 4.58
N ILE A 102 29.89 13.27 5.15
CA ILE A 102 29.79 13.60 6.57
C ILE A 102 29.57 12.31 7.35
N THR A 103 30.44 12.02 8.31
CA THR A 103 30.37 10.84 9.17
C THR A 103 30.04 11.16 10.62
N ASP A 104 30.30 12.38 11.01
CA ASP A 104 30.04 12.93 12.35
C ASP A 104 29.28 14.26 12.22
N ARG A 105 28.15 14.37 12.96
CA ARG A 105 27.34 15.59 12.99
C ARG A 105 28.14 16.85 13.32
N ARG A 106 29.18 16.74 14.15
CA ARG A 106 30.06 17.85 14.55
C ARG A 106 30.81 18.48 13.37
N GLU A 107 30.87 17.82 12.23
CA GLU A 107 31.39 18.41 10.99
C GLU A 107 30.50 19.54 10.45
N ILE A 108 29.19 19.52 10.78
CA ILE A 108 28.23 20.59 10.42
C ILE A 108 28.39 21.72 11.42
N GLY A 109 28.68 22.91 10.91
CA GLY A 109 29.04 24.10 11.72
C GLY A 109 30.56 24.25 11.94
N THR A 110 31.37 23.26 11.57
CA THR A 110 32.83 23.33 11.68
C THR A 110 33.53 23.16 10.31
N LYS A 111 33.40 22.00 9.69
CA LYS A 111 33.93 21.69 8.35
C LYS A 111 33.02 22.20 7.24
N TRP A 112 31.74 22.07 7.44
CA TRP A 112 30.68 22.58 6.57
C TRP A 112 29.96 23.72 7.31
N SER A 113 29.80 24.90 6.69
CA SER A 113 28.91 25.90 7.27
C SER A 113 27.47 25.36 7.28
N LEU A 114 26.68 25.80 8.27
CA LEU A 114 25.28 25.40 8.33
C LEU A 114 24.51 25.87 7.09
N GLU A 115 24.83 27.06 6.58
CA GLU A 115 24.26 27.62 5.37
C GLU A 115 24.54 26.73 4.15
N ASP A 116 25.80 26.35 3.90
CA ASP A 116 26.16 25.48 2.77
C ASP A 116 25.48 24.11 2.87
N TYR A 117 25.39 23.56 4.08
CA TYR A 117 24.70 22.31 4.35
C TYR A 117 23.19 22.39 3.97
N ILE A 118 22.50 23.44 4.39
CA ILE A 118 21.07 23.65 4.10
C ILE A 118 20.83 23.89 2.60
N ILE A 119 21.68 24.68 1.94
CA ILE A 119 21.60 24.88 0.49
C ILE A 119 21.75 23.53 -0.23
N LYS A 120 22.75 22.73 0.17
CA LYS A 120 22.98 21.40 -0.43
C LYS A 120 21.82 20.44 -0.17
N ALA A 121 21.24 20.46 1.02
CA ALA A 121 20.06 19.67 1.35
C ALA A 121 18.90 20.01 0.41
N ARG A 122 18.59 21.28 0.23
CA ARG A 122 17.55 21.76 -0.68
C ARG A 122 17.77 21.31 -2.12
N GLU A 123 18.98 21.49 -2.67
CA GLU A 123 19.33 21.06 -4.01
C GLU A 123 19.15 19.56 -4.21
N SER A 124 19.54 18.77 -3.20
CA SER A 124 19.45 17.31 -3.24
C SER A 124 18.02 16.81 -3.29
N MET A 125 17.08 17.55 -2.64
CA MET A 125 15.66 17.16 -2.60
C MET A 125 14.91 17.35 -3.92
N VAL A 126 15.46 18.01 -4.91
CA VAL A 126 14.82 18.17 -6.23
C VAL A 126 15.47 17.32 -7.33
N ALA A 127 16.64 16.75 -7.05
CA ALA A 127 17.46 16.07 -8.05
C ALA A 127 16.81 14.84 -8.69
N ASN A 128 15.99 14.08 -7.93
CA ASN A 128 15.40 12.82 -8.37
C ASN A 128 13.95 12.94 -8.92
N SER A 129 13.37 14.14 -8.96
CA SER A 129 11.95 14.33 -9.29
C SER A 129 11.58 13.84 -10.70
N GLU A 130 12.47 13.98 -11.68
CA GLU A 130 12.22 13.53 -13.06
C GLU A 130 12.21 12.00 -13.20
N THR A 131 13.04 11.29 -12.45
CA THR A 131 13.01 9.82 -12.42
C THR A 131 11.66 9.31 -11.87
N TRP A 132 11.16 9.96 -10.84
CA TRP A 132 9.85 9.67 -10.30
C TRP A 132 8.74 9.95 -11.30
N ARG A 133 8.74 11.13 -11.91
CA ARG A 133 7.77 11.54 -12.92
C ARG A 133 7.69 10.51 -14.06
N SER A 134 8.83 10.12 -14.62
CA SER A 134 8.86 9.16 -15.74
C SER A 134 8.25 7.81 -15.39
N THR A 135 8.51 7.29 -14.19
CA THR A 135 7.95 6.00 -13.74
C THR A 135 6.45 6.10 -13.43
N ILE A 136 6.01 7.19 -12.82
CA ILE A 136 4.59 7.43 -12.51
C ILE A 136 3.78 7.67 -13.79
N ASP A 137 4.33 8.40 -14.76
CA ASP A 137 3.73 8.55 -16.09
C ASP A 137 3.64 7.21 -16.81
N ARG A 138 4.70 6.37 -16.72
CA ARG A 138 4.75 5.06 -17.37
C ARG A 138 3.68 4.10 -16.83
N VAL A 139 3.38 4.14 -15.55
CA VAL A 139 2.28 3.35 -14.97
C VAL A 139 0.90 3.92 -15.25
N GLY A 140 0.82 5.09 -15.85
CA GLY A 140 -0.43 5.76 -16.28
C GLY A 140 -1.17 6.48 -15.16
N ARG A 141 -0.48 6.85 -14.08
CA ARG A 141 -1.10 7.63 -13.01
C ARG A 141 -1.24 9.09 -13.43
N TRP A 142 -2.45 9.64 -13.28
CA TRP A 142 -2.73 11.05 -13.45
C TRP A 142 -2.54 11.82 -12.15
N VAL A 143 -1.61 12.76 -12.14
CA VAL A 143 -1.33 13.62 -10.99
C VAL A 143 -0.62 14.89 -11.43
N ASP A 144 -0.90 16.01 -10.77
CA ASP A 144 -0.23 17.29 -11.01
C ASP A 144 1.13 17.30 -10.29
N PHE A 145 2.19 17.00 -11.05
CA PHE A 145 3.58 17.10 -10.60
C PHE A 145 4.13 18.51 -10.62
N ASP A 146 3.64 19.36 -11.54
CA ASP A 146 4.22 20.69 -11.76
C ASP A 146 3.92 21.63 -10.59
N ASN A 147 2.74 21.46 -10.00
CA ASN A 147 2.34 22.17 -8.78
C ASN A 147 2.47 21.31 -7.51
N ALA A 148 3.41 20.36 -7.50
CA ALA A 148 3.66 19.53 -6.33
C ALA A 148 3.95 20.40 -5.11
N TYR A 149 3.30 20.07 -3.96
CA TYR A 149 3.71 20.68 -2.71
C TYR A 149 4.99 20.03 -2.19
N ARG A 150 5.79 20.78 -1.47
CA ARG A 150 7.00 20.30 -0.81
C ARG A 150 7.00 20.79 0.62
N THR A 151 7.28 19.93 1.59
CA THR A 151 7.30 20.32 3.00
C THR A 151 8.31 21.43 3.28
N MET A 152 9.35 21.57 2.45
CA MET A 152 10.37 22.62 2.51
C MET A 152 9.95 23.96 1.86
N ASN A 153 8.74 24.05 1.26
CA ASN A 153 8.30 25.32 0.67
C ASN A 153 7.91 26.33 1.76
N LYS A 154 8.22 27.61 1.51
CA LYS A 154 7.93 28.72 2.42
C LYS A 154 6.46 28.72 2.85
N ASP A 155 5.52 28.62 1.91
CA ASP A 155 4.09 28.66 2.18
C ASP A 155 3.63 27.46 3.03
N PHE A 156 4.20 26.29 2.77
CA PHE A 156 3.92 25.09 3.54
C PHE A 156 4.39 25.23 4.98
N MET A 157 5.63 25.69 5.18
CA MET A 157 6.21 25.89 6.52
C MET A 157 5.45 26.97 7.31
N GLU A 158 4.93 28.02 6.65
CA GLU A 158 4.12 29.05 7.33
C GLU A 158 2.84 28.46 7.91
N SER A 159 2.16 27.57 7.15
CA SER A 159 0.99 26.85 7.63
C SER A 159 1.32 25.91 8.79
N VAL A 160 2.50 25.30 8.80
CA VAL A 160 2.99 24.46 9.90
C VAL A 160 3.22 25.33 11.15
N TRP A 161 3.80 26.52 11.02
CA TRP A 161 3.94 27.48 12.12
C TRP A 161 2.60 27.93 12.69
N TRP A 162 1.64 28.19 11.80
CA TRP A 162 0.30 28.53 12.22
C TRP A 162 -0.34 27.41 13.06
N ALA A 163 -0.26 26.18 12.61
CA ALA A 163 -0.80 25.02 13.32
C ALA A 163 -0.15 24.83 14.68
N PHE A 164 1.18 24.92 14.74
CA PHE A 164 1.93 24.85 16.00
C PHE A 164 1.45 25.92 17.00
N LYS A 165 1.29 27.17 16.56
CA LYS A 165 0.81 28.27 17.42
C LYS A 165 -0.62 28.00 17.88
N GLN A 166 -1.55 27.62 17.02
CA GLN A 166 -2.94 27.33 17.41
C GLN A 166 -2.99 26.25 18.50
N LEU A 167 -2.23 25.18 18.34
CA LEU A 167 -2.17 24.09 19.30
C LEU A 167 -1.48 24.52 20.62
N TYR A 168 -0.45 25.34 20.54
CA TYR A 168 0.22 25.90 21.72
C TYR A 168 -0.69 26.82 22.52
N GLU A 169 -1.38 27.75 21.86
CA GLU A 169 -2.32 28.68 22.52
C GLU A 169 -3.53 27.94 23.13
N ALA A 170 -3.89 26.77 22.58
CA ALA A 170 -4.90 25.90 23.15
C ALA A 170 -4.38 24.98 24.28
N GLY A 171 -3.11 25.09 24.67
CA GLY A 171 -2.51 24.25 25.70
C GLY A 171 -2.23 22.81 25.29
N LYS A 172 -2.30 22.50 23.97
CA LYS A 172 -2.06 21.16 23.46
C LYS A 172 -0.60 20.91 23.09
N ILE A 173 0.23 21.94 23.06
CA ILE A 173 1.68 21.86 22.94
C ILE A 173 2.29 22.52 24.16
N TYR A 174 3.27 21.87 24.76
CA TYR A 174 3.95 22.36 25.97
C TYR A 174 5.43 21.99 25.97
N GLU A 175 6.23 22.73 26.73
CA GLU A 175 7.62 22.39 27.01
C GLU A 175 7.67 21.52 28.27
N GLY A 176 8.46 20.45 28.27
CA GLY A 176 8.60 19.57 29.41
C GLY A 176 9.84 18.68 29.29
N ARG A 177 10.03 17.80 30.25
CA ARG A 177 11.08 16.77 30.19
C ARG A 177 10.42 15.39 30.32
N LYS A 178 10.78 14.48 29.44
CA LYS A 178 10.35 13.08 29.48
C LYS A 178 11.48 12.17 29.06
N VAL A 179 11.43 10.91 29.45
CA VAL A 179 12.36 9.90 28.93
C VAL A 179 11.99 9.55 27.50
N LEU A 180 12.93 9.71 26.60
CA LEU A 180 12.76 9.53 25.16
C LEU A 180 13.74 8.48 24.65
N MET A 181 13.38 7.81 23.58
CA MET A 181 14.35 7.10 22.74
C MET A 181 15.29 8.08 22.09
N TYR A 182 16.60 7.90 22.26
CA TYR A 182 17.62 8.85 21.84
C TYR A 182 18.74 8.15 21.07
N ASP A 183 19.10 8.70 19.92
CA ASP A 183 20.18 8.23 19.07
C ASP A 183 21.44 9.07 19.33
N THR A 184 22.48 8.46 19.85
CA THR A 184 23.74 9.16 20.21
C THR A 184 24.57 9.56 19.00
N LYS A 185 24.44 8.86 17.86
CA LYS A 185 25.13 9.18 16.63
C LYS A 185 24.53 10.39 15.93
N PHE A 186 23.22 10.44 15.85
CA PHE A 186 22.50 11.58 15.30
C PHE A 186 22.26 12.68 16.33
N ALA A 187 22.58 12.43 17.60
CA ALA A 187 22.42 13.35 18.72
C ALA A 187 21.01 13.96 18.78
N THR A 188 19.97 13.14 18.68
CA THR A 188 18.58 13.61 18.65
C THR A 188 17.63 12.53 19.17
N PRO A 189 16.50 12.93 19.79
CA PRO A 189 15.41 11.99 20.07
C PRO A 189 14.86 11.37 18.77
N VAL A 190 14.46 10.10 18.83
CA VAL A 190 13.86 9.34 17.74
C VAL A 190 12.42 9.00 18.09
N SER A 191 11.54 9.01 17.09
CA SER A 191 10.17 8.60 17.29
C SER A 191 10.08 7.10 17.58
N LYS A 192 9.27 6.73 18.58
CA LYS A 192 8.97 5.31 18.87
C LYS A 192 8.42 4.58 17.63
N ALA A 193 7.65 5.26 16.79
CA ALA A 193 7.14 4.74 15.55
C ALA A 193 8.25 4.36 14.55
N GLU A 194 9.31 5.15 14.45
CA GLU A 194 10.45 4.88 13.56
C GLU A 194 11.22 3.63 13.97
N VAL A 195 11.38 3.39 15.27
CA VAL A 195 12.08 2.21 15.82
C VAL A 195 11.23 0.94 15.68
N THR A 196 9.91 1.04 15.67
CA THR A 196 9.00 -0.13 15.57
C THR A 196 8.59 -0.48 14.14
N MET A 197 8.80 0.40 13.17
CA MET A 197 8.36 0.20 11.78
C MET A 197 9.25 -0.77 10.98
N ASP A 198 10.49 -0.98 11.40
CA ASP A 198 11.43 -1.83 10.70
C ASP A 198 11.68 -3.14 11.49
N ASN A 199 11.59 -4.29 10.83
CA ASN A 199 11.86 -5.59 11.44
C ASN A 199 13.32 -5.72 11.91
N ASP A 200 14.24 -4.87 11.39
CA ASP A 200 15.65 -4.84 11.81
C ASP A 200 15.90 -3.89 13.00
N ALA A 201 14.86 -3.30 13.59
CA ALA A 201 14.99 -2.37 14.71
C ALA A 201 15.38 -3.05 16.02
N TYR A 202 15.10 -4.33 16.19
CA TYR A 202 15.50 -5.09 17.37
C TYR A 202 16.54 -6.14 16.98
N GLN A 203 17.62 -6.17 17.76
CA GLN A 203 18.72 -7.13 17.54
C GLN A 203 19.08 -7.80 18.86
N THR A 204 19.41 -9.08 18.80
CA THR A 204 19.91 -9.82 19.94
C THR A 204 21.33 -9.36 20.27
N VAL A 205 21.53 -8.83 21.49
CA VAL A 205 22.84 -8.37 21.97
C VAL A 205 23.24 -9.13 23.23
N THR A 206 24.53 -9.15 23.52
CA THR A 206 25.10 -9.70 24.75
C THR A 206 25.74 -8.57 25.55
N ASP A 207 25.15 -8.24 26.67
CA ASP A 207 25.58 -7.14 27.53
C ASP A 207 25.99 -7.63 28.93
N PRO A 208 26.92 -6.90 29.60
CA PRO A 208 27.24 -7.15 30.99
C PRO A 208 26.07 -6.75 31.89
N SER A 209 25.65 -7.61 32.77
CA SER A 209 24.81 -7.29 33.91
C SER A 209 25.64 -7.33 35.19
N ALA A 210 25.44 -6.34 36.05
CA ALA A 210 26.29 -6.13 37.21
C ALA A 210 25.49 -6.14 38.52
N TYR A 211 26.05 -6.80 39.50
CA TYR A 211 25.58 -6.77 40.89
C TYR A 211 26.40 -5.77 41.65
N VAL A 212 25.84 -4.60 41.95
CA VAL A 212 26.54 -3.42 42.44
C VAL A 212 26.34 -3.24 43.96
N LYS A 213 27.42 -2.99 44.68
CA LYS A 213 27.44 -2.75 46.11
C LYS A 213 27.32 -1.26 46.44
N PHE A 214 26.23 -0.85 47.02
CA PHE A 214 26.03 0.51 47.53
C PHE A 214 26.17 0.53 49.05
N LYS A 215 27.18 1.23 49.55
CA LYS A 215 27.49 1.26 50.97
C LYS A 215 26.42 2.04 51.75
N ALA A 216 25.79 1.43 52.73
CA ALA A 216 24.89 2.14 53.62
C ALA A 216 25.67 3.11 54.50
N VAL A 217 25.20 4.38 54.64
CA VAL A 217 25.82 5.40 55.48
C VAL A 217 25.65 5.03 56.94
N ASP A 218 26.73 5.17 57.74
CA ASP A 218 26.78 4.87 59.16
C ASP A 218 26.39 3.42 59.52
N LYS A 219 26.48 2.47 58.55
CA LYS A 219 26.16 1.05 58.74
C LYS A 219 27.25 0.19 58.10
N ASP A 220 27.39 -1.03 58.62
CA ASP A 220 28.38 -1.98 58.13
C ASP A 220 27.73 -3.04 57.20
N TYR A 221 27.03 -2.55 56.18
CA TYR A 221 26.44 -3.42 55.13
C TYR A 221 26.29 -2.65 53.83
N TYR A 222 26.04 -3.38 52.70
CA TYR A 222 25.80 -2.87 51.39
C TYR A 222 24.39 -3.23 50.95
N PHE A 223 23.74 -2.32 50.22
CA PHE A 223 22.61 -2.67 49.38
C PHE A 223 23.17 -3.26 48.08
N LEU A 224 22.73 -4.50 47.73
CA LEU A 224 23.18 -5.15 46.52
C LEU A 224 22.09 -4.96 45.44
N ALA A 225 22.32 -4.02 44.53
CA ALA A 225 21.44 -3.76 43.40
C ALA A 225 21.93 -4.46 42.14
N TRP A 226 21.06 -4.66 41.20
CA TRP A 226 21.36 -5.26 39.91
C TRP A 226 21.04 -4.30 38.79
N THR A 227 21.89 -4.25 37.72
CA THR A 227 21.67 -3.46 36.53
C THR A 227 22.19 -4.17 35.27
N THR A 228 21.50 -3.99 34.14
CA THR A 228 21.94 -4.43 32.81
C THR A 228 22.67 -3.32 32.04
N THR A 229 22.75 -2.14 32.63
CA THR A 229 23.35 -0.92 32.03
C THR A 229 24.39 -0.32 32.96
N PRO A 230 25.56 -0.96 33.20
CA PRO A 230 26.62 -0.42 34.06
C PRO A 230 27.04 1.04 33.74
N TRP A 231 26.84 1.46 32.49
CA TRP A 231 27.12 2.84 32.09
C TRP A 231 26.20 3.88 32.76
N THR A 232 25.04 3.49 33.32
CA THR A 232 24.17 4.44 34.03
C THR A 232 24.57 4.67 35.49
N LEU A 233 25.51 3.90 36.04
CA LEU A 233 25.86 3.91 37.47
C LEU A 233 26.33 5.27 37.98
N MET A 234 27.01 6.07 37.16
CA MET A 234 27.45 7.43 37.52
C MET A 234 26.26 8.40 37.72
N GLY A 235 25.12 8.08 37.10
CA GLY A 235 23.87 8.84 37.27
C GLY A 235 22.96 8.33 38.40
N ASN A 236 23.41 7.38 39.22
CA ASN A 236 22.63 6.87 40.34
C ASN A 236 22.23 7.96 41.33
N ARG A 237 20.93 8.06 41.62
CA ARG A 237 20.40 9.02 42.62
C ARG A 237 19.41 8.40 43.59
N MET A 238 18.97 7.16 43.31
CA MET A 238 18.03 6.43 44.15
C MET A 238 18.33 4.92 44.10
N LEU A 239 17.96 4.24 45.18
CA LEU A 239 17.69 2.77 45.16
C LEU A 239 16.22 2.57 45.43
N ALA A 240 15.57 1.72 44.60
CA ALA A 240 14.16 1.36 44.77
C ALA A 240 14.00 -0.03 45.32
N VAL A 241 13.09 -0.15 46.34
CA VAL A 241 12.70 -1.43 46.94
C VAL A 241 11.19 -1.60 46.95
N SER A 242 10.69 -2.82 46.87
CA SER A 242 9.25 -3.07 47.01
C SER A 242 8.84 -3.01 48.50
N PRO A 243 7.84 -2.21 48.87
CA PRO A 243 7.38 -2.11 50.23
C PRO A 243 6.82 -3.43 50.76
N LYS A 244 6.33 -4.31 49.87
CA LYS A 244 5.66 -5.58 50.18
C LYS A 244 6.62 -6.75 50.37
N MET A 245 7.81 -6.68 49.77
CA MET A 245 8.82 -7.72 49.81
C MET A 245 9.51 -7.84 51.16
N THR A 246 10.07 -9.02 51.42
CA THR A 246 11.00 -9.29 52.53
C THR A 246 12.43 -9.32 51.99
N TYR A 247 13.31 -8.53 52.57
CA TYR A 247 14.74 -8.48 52.30
C TYR A 247 15.51 -9.19 53.40
N ALA A 248 16.64 -9.75 53.06
CA ALA A 248 17.55 -10.37 54.00
C ALA A 248 18.88 -9.63 54.08
N LYS A 249 19.39 -9.46 55.29
CA LYS A 249 20.78 -9.14 55.54
C LYS A 249 21.57 -10.44 55.51
N ALA A 250 22.29 -10.70 54.48
CA ALA A 250 23.06 -11.92 54.27
C ALA A 250 24.56 -11.61 54.43
N LYS A 251 25.21 -12.33 55.35
CA LYS A 251 26.67 -12.28 55.53
C LYS A 251 27.32 -13.24 54.53
N VAL A 252 28.23 -12.69 53.72
CA VAL A 252 28.96 -13.46 52.70
C VAL A 252 30.44 -13.16 52.89
N GLY A 253 31.20 -14.14 53.37
CA GLY A 253 32.61 -13.92 53.75
C GLY A 253 32.73 -12.85 54.85
N GLY A 254 33.39 -11.72 54.55
CA GLY A 254 33.56 -10.58 55.45
C GLY A 254 32.58 -9.45 55.29
N GLU A 255 31.67 -9.48 54.28
CA GLU A 255 30.73 -8.40 53.93
C GLU A 255 29.30 -8.79 54.25
N VAL A 256 28.44 -7.80 54.47
CA VAL A 256 27.00 -7.98 54.66
C VAL A 256 26.23 -7.31 53.54
N PHE A 257 25.37 -8.05 52.88
CA PHE A 257 24.52 -7.57 51.77
C PHE A 257 23.05 -7.55 52.13
N ILE A 258 22.33 -6.57 51.69
CA ILE A 258 20.87 -6.50 51.68
C ILE A 258 20.38 -6.82 50.28
N LEU A 259 19.51 -7.83 50.13
CA LEU A 259 18.82 -8.17 48.88
C LEU A 259 17.50 -8.91 49.21
N ALA A 260 16.61 -9.05 48.23
CA ALA A 260 15.35 -9.78 48.43
C ALA A 260 15.61 -11.21 48.88
N LYS A 261 14.89 -11.68 49.92
CA LYS A 261 15.03 -13.00 50.47
C LYS A 261 14.80 -14.11 49.43
N THR A 262 13.87 -13.91 48.54
CA THR A 262 13.55 -14.82 47.44
C THR A 262 14.70 -15.01 46.47
N ARG A 263 15.58 -14.01 46.36
CA ARG A 263 16.69 -13.97 45.37
C ARG A 263 18.03 -14.50 45.91
N LEU A 264 18.13 -14.75 47.24
CA LEU A 264 19.38 -15.16 47.88
C LEU A 264 20.04 -16.36 47.20
N LYS A 265 19.29 -17.40 46.93
CA LYS A 265 19.83 -18.66 46.38
C LYS A 265 20.41 -18.52 45.01
N GLU A 266 19.82 -17.64 44.21
CA GLU A 266 20.22 -17.39 42.82
C GLU A 266 21.37 -16.41 42.76
N VAL A 267 21.26 -15.28 43.44
CA VAL A 267 22.28 -14.24 43.44
C VAL A 267 23.58 -14.69 44.07
N LEU A 268 23.49 -15.43 45.18
CA LEU A 268 24.64 -15.97 45.97
C LEU A 268 24.96 -17.43 45.64
N LYS A 269 24.52 -17.94 44.52
CA LYS A 269 24.76 -19.31 44.06
C LYS A 269 26.27 -19.64 44.05
N GLY A 270 26.64 -20.74 44.73
CA GLY A 270 28.04 -21.19 44.86
C GLY A 270 28.84 -20.47 45.96
N THR A 271 28.21 -19.60 46.75
CA THR A 271 28.82 -18.92 47.89
C THR A 271 28.08 -19.24 49.18
N ASP A 272 28.81 -19.53 50.25
CA ASP A 272 28.22 -19.73 51.57
C ASP A 272 27.76 -18.41 52.17
N TYR A 273 26.53 -18.37 52.70
CA TYR A 273 25.98 -17.15 53.32
C TYR A 273 25.18 -17.49 54.60
N GLU A 274 25.15 -16.53 55.49
CA GLU A 274 24.37 -16.60 56.75
C GLU A 274 23.36 -15.43 56.73
N ILE A 275 22.07 -15.74 56.97
CA ILE A 275 21.04 -14.71 57.12
C ILE A 275 21.09 -14.18 58.55
N LEU A 276 21.48 -12.90 58.69
CA LEU A 276 21.57 -12.26 60.01
C LEU A 276 20.23 -11.66 60.48
N GLU A 277 19.46 -11.11 59.51
CA GLU A 277 18.20 -10.41 59.81
C GLU A 277 17.30 -10.43 58.57
N GLU A 278 15.97 -10.48 58.79
CA GLU A 278 14.97 -10.28 57.75
C GLU A 278 14.24 -8.95 57.96
N VAL A 279 14.10 -8.13 56.90
CA VAL A 279 13.55 -6.79 56.98
C VAL A 279 12.49 -6.58 55.91
N LYS A 280 11.36 -5.98 56.21
CA LYS A 280 10.40 -5.53 55.20
C LYS A 280 10.94 -4.37 54.40
N GLY A 281 10.69 -4.32 53.07
CA GLY A 281 11.15 -3.25 52.21
C GLY A 281 10.68 -1.86 52.65
N SER A 282 9.49 -1.74 53.24
CA SER A 282 9.00 -0.50 53.86
C SER A 282 9.89 0.04 55.03
N LYS A 283 10.73 -0.82 55.63
CA LYS A 283 11.69 -0.41 56.65
C LYS A 283 13.06 0.00 56.13
N LEU A 284 13.31 -0.29 54.83
CA LEU A 284 14.51 0.13 54.12
C LEU A 284 14.37 1.52 53.53
N ALA A 285 13.15 1.99 53.32
CA ALA A 285 12.85 3.33 52.84
C ALA A 285 13.41 4.43 53.76
N GLY A 286 14.00 5.45 53.17
CA GLY A 286 14.61 6.59 53.87
C GLY A 286 16.02 6.31 54.43
N LEU A 287 16.56 5.07 54.28
CA LEU A 287 17.96 4.84 54.63
C LEU A 287 18.90 5.49 53.62
N ASN A 288 20.00 6.05 54.10
CA ASN A 288 21.01 6.70 53.28
C ASN A 288 22.05 5.68 52.80
N TYR A 289 22.54 5.86 51.60
CA TYR A 289 23.66 5.12 51.05
C TYR A 289 24.58 6.07 50.25
N GLU A 290 25.79 5.62 49.98
CA GLU A 290 26.75 6.29 49.15
C GLU A 290 26.65 5.83 47.70
N SER A 291 26.35 6.73 46.77
CA SER A 291 26.34 6.47 45.35
C SER A 291 27.76 6.29 44.80
N ILE A 292 27.90 5.78 43.58
CA ILE A 292 29.21 5.52 42.97
C ILE A 292 30.03 6.78 42.75
N ASP A 293 29.38 7.92 42.57
CA ASP A 293 30.06 9.23 42.45
C ASP A 293 30.38 9.89 43.76
N GLY A 294 30.09 9.23 44.90
CA GLY A 294 30.34 9.73 46.24
C GLY A 294 29.20 10.56 46.84
N THR A 295 28.10 10.72 46.13
CA THR A 295 26.93 11.46 46.61
C THR A 295 26.14 10.63 47.61
N THR A 296 25.67 11.22 48.73
CA THR A 296 24.77 10.56 49.67
C THR A 296 23.34 10.58 49.13
N CYS A 297 22.78 9.41 48.86
CA CYS A 297 21.45 9.17 48.30
C CYS A 297 20.55 8.38 49.25
N LYS A 298 19.26 8.28 48.96
CA LYS A 298 18.27 7.58 49.77
C LYS A 298 17.67 6.37 49.06
N VAL A 299 17.19 5.40 49.85
CA VAL A 299 16.37 4.30 49.41
C VAL A 299 14.90 4.69 49.40
N TYR A 300 14.18 4.44 48.32
CA TYR A 300 12.75 4.73 48.12
C TYR A 300 11.95 3.42 47.92
N THR A 301 10.64 3.46 48.17
CA THR A 301 9.74 2.38 47.79
C THR A 301 9.14 2.62 46.42
N ALA A 302 9.03 1.54 45.64
CA ALA A 302 8.38 1.58 44.34
C ALA A 302 7.65 0.28 44.01
N ASP A 303 6.49 0.35 43.37
CA ASP A 303 5.69 -0.83 43.03
C ASP A 303 6.23 -1.58 41.80
N PHE A 304 7.08 -0.97 40.96
CA PHE A 304 7.71 -1.62 39.79
C PHE A 304 8.82 -2.61 40.18
N VAL A 305 9.27 -2.64 41.43
CA VAL A 305 10.33 -3.55 41.90
C VAL A 305 9.79 -4.97 41.98
N GLY A 306 10.24 -5.85 41.07
CA GLY A 306 9.84 -7.24 40.95
C GLY A 306 10.74 -8.22 41.72
N GLU A 307 10.26 -9.49 41.89
CA GLU A 307 10.97 -10.63 42.50
C GLU A 307 11.58 -11.61 41.49
N GLU A 308 11.29 -11.42 40.19
CA GLU A 308 11.59 -12.44 39.18
C GLU A 308 13.04 -12.39 38.75
N GLU A 309 13.63 -11.18 38.69
CA GLU A 309 15.01 -10.94 38.21
C GLU A 309 15.83 -10.10 39.21
N GLY A 310 17.14 -10.05 39.00
CA GLY A 310 18.06 -9.24 39.79
C GLY A 310 18.12 -9.60 41.26
N THR A 311 18.22 -8.58 42.11
CA THR A 311 18.39 -8.68 43.57
C THR A 311 17.15 -8.27 44.36
N GLY A 312 16.10 -7.77 43.70
CA GLY A 312 14.96 -7.10 44.34
C GLY A 312 15.26 -5.69 44.85
N ILE A 313 16.43 -5.13 44.51
CA ILE A 313 16.79 -3.72 44.72
C ILE A 313 17.19 -3.16 43.34
N VAL A 314 16.52 -2.13 42.92
CA VAL A 314 16.76 -1.52 41.62
C VAL A 314 17.64 -0.28 41.80
N HIS A 315 18.71 -0.20 41.02
CA HIS A 315 19.49 1.00 40.80
C HIS A 315 18.71 1.99 39.92
N CYS A 316 18.43 3.19 40.38
CA CYS A 316 17.70 4.20 39.65
C CYS A 316 18.59 5.37 39.26
N ALA A 317 18.61 5.66 37.96
CA ALA A 317 19.25 6.82 37.34
C ALA A 317 18.20 7.64 36.57
N PRO A 318 17.63 8.70 37.16
CA PRO A 318 16.47 9.42 36.61
C PRO A 318 16.62 9.91 35.17
N ALA A 319 17.84 10.13 34.74
CA ALA A 319 18.13 10.59 33.39
C ALA A 319 17.94 9.46 32.33
N TYR A 320 17.90 8.16 32.71
CA TYR A 320 18.09 7.04 31.77
C TYR A 320 17.05 5.92 31.87
N GLY A 321 16.01 6.06 32.68
CA GLY A 321 14.93 5.07 32.82
C GLY A 321 13.56 5.72 33.00
N GLU A 322 12.51 5.18 32.36
CA GLU A 322 11.14 5.72 32.48
C GLU A 322 10.63 5.61 33.91
N ASP A 323 10.76 4.43 34.54
CA ASP A 323 10.34 4.19 35.93
C ASP A 323 11.20 4.99 36.93
N ASP A 324 12.50 5.11 36.65
CA ASP A 324 13.43 5.92 37.46
C ASP A 324 13.04 7.39 37.46
N TYR A 325 12.68 7.91 36.27
CA TYR A 325 12.25 9.27 36.10
C TYR A 325 10.88 9.53 36.74
N ALA A 326 9.95 8.60 36.64
CA ALA A 326 8.66 8.67 37.30
C ALA A 326 8.82 8.76 38.83
N LEU A 327 9.66 7.87 39.41
CA LEU A 327 9.98 7.90 40.84
C LEU A 327 10.69 9.20 41.24
N TYR A 328 11.57 9.73 40.40
CA TYR A 328 12.21 11.02 40.59
C TYR A 328 11.19 12.17 40.70
N LEU A 329 10.18 12.20 39.81
CA LEU A 329 9.15 13.26 39.82
C LEU A 329 8.32 13.26 41.11
N GLU A 330 8.13 12.12 41.77
CA GLU A 330 7.46 12.01 43.06
C GLU A 330 8.30 12.66 44.18
N HIS A 331 9.62 12.80 43.99
CA HIS A 331 10.60 13.27 44.95
C HIS A 331 11.52 14.38 44.41
N GLU A 332 11.12 15.09 43.34
CA GLU A 332 11.95 16.08 42.64
C GLU A 332 12.50 17.21 43.53
N ASN A 333 11.80 17.53 44.63
CA ASN A 333 12.24 18.54 45.60
C ASN A 333 13.37 18.05 46.55
N GLU A 334 13.64 16.72 46.57
CA GLU A 334 14.63 16.09 47.43
C GLU A 334 15.84 15.53 46.67
N ILE A 335 15.70 15.34 45.38
CA ILE A 335 16.68 14.63 44.55
C ILE A 335 17.19 15.58 43.46
N GLU A 336 18.49 15.68 43.34
CA GLU A 336 19.09 16.39 42.21
C GLU A 336 18.99 15.59 40.93
N PHE A 337 18.47 16.22 39.85
CA PHE A 337 18.48 15.62 38.55
C PHE A 337 19.87 15.70 37.91
N VAL A 338 20.43 14.55 37.53
CA VAL A 338 21.76 14.47 36.96
C VAL A 338 21.74 13.77 35.61
N ASP A 339 22.27 14.45 34.60
CA ASP A 339 22.57 13.86 33.29
C ASP A 339 24.10 13.87 33.08
N CYS A 340 24.69 12.68 33.07
CA CYS A 340 26.15 12.52 33.05
C CYS A 340 26.76 12.60 31.64
N LEU A 341 25.92 12.70 30.60
CA LEU A 341 26.33 12.55 29.23
C LEU A 341 26.14 13.79 28.38
N ASP A 342 27.00 13.93 27.38
CA ASP A 342 26.78 14.88 26.30
C ASP A 342 25.77 14.37 25.27
N GLU A 343 25.58 15.12 24.22
CA GLU A 343 24.60 14.79 23.15
C GLU A 343 24.98 13.52 22.36
N ASN A 344 26.24 13.17 22.28
CA ASN A 344 26.77 12.03 21.55
C ASN A 344 26.98 10.77 22.42
N GLY A 345 26.55 10.82 23.67
CA GLY A 345 26.68 9.71 24.63
C GLY A 345 28.11 9.56 25.21
N TYR A 346 28.90 10.61 25.21
CA TYR A 346 30.15 10.65 25.95
C TYR A 346 29.91 11.23 27.35
N TYR A 347 30.62 10.71 28.36
CA TYR A 347 30.58 11.32 29.68
C TYR A 347 31.13 12.73 29.65
N ILE A 348 30.40 13.67 30.25
CA ILE A 348 30.91 15.03 30.46
C ILE A 348 32.11 15.00 31.42
N LYS A 349 32.97 16.01 31.35
CA LYS A 349 34.29 16.05 32.02
C LYS A 349 34.22 15.64 33.48
N GLU A 350 33.26 16.11 34.24
CA GLU A 350 33.11 15.82 35.68
C GLU A 350 33.01 14.29 35.96
N TYR A 351 32.19 13.58 35.20
CA TYR A 351 31.97 12.13 35.38
C TYR A 351 33.03 11.28 34.68
N ALA A 352 33.58 11.77 33.59
CA ALA A 352 34.73 11.16 32.93
C ALA A 352 35.96 11.16 33.87
N ASP A 353 36.22 12.25 34.57
CA ASP A 353 37.33 12.34 35.53
C ASP A 353 37.16 11.31 36.67
N LYS A 354 35.95 11.16 37.22
CA LYS A 354 35.62 10.15 38.25
C LYS A 354 35.82 8.71 37.72
N LEU A 355 35.43 8.46 36.46
CA LEU A 355 35.65 7.15 35.83
C LEU A 355 37.14 6.89 35.60
N HIS A 356 37.94 7.89 35.26
CA HIS A 356 39.40 7.77 35.14
C HIS A 356 40.04 7.37 36.48
N GLU A 357 39.56 7.91 37.60
CA GLU A 357 40.02 7.54 38.96
C GLU A 357 39.71 6.05 39.27
N LEU A 358 38.63 5.52 38.71
CA LEU A 358 38.29 4.11 38.78
C LEU A 358 39.10 3.23 37.82
N GLY A 359 39.90 3.82 36.92
CA GLY A 359 40.77 3.12 35.95
C GLY A 359 40.16 2.96 34.56
N VAL A 360 38.98 3.54 34.30
CA VAL A 360 38.37 3.51 32.96
C VAL A 360 39.16 4.47 32.05
N ARG A 361 39.49 4.04 30.84
CA ARG A 361 40.20 4.85 29.85
C ARG A 361 39.24 5.41 28.81
N ASN A 362 39.67 6.48 28.12
CA ASN A 362 38.96 6.97 26.95
C ASN A 362 38.77 5.88 25.91
N THR A 363 37.61 5.85 25.30
CA THR A 363 37.27 4.92 24.22
C THR A 363 37.83 5.38 22.87
N ASP A 364 37.93 6.69 22.70
CA ASP A 364 38.50 7.38 21.53
C ASP A 364 39.02 8.78 21.92
N GLU A 365 39.29 9.62 20.92
CA GLU A 365 39.81 11.00 21.11
C GLU A 365 38.81 11.97 21.77
N HIS A 366 37.51 11.62 21.79
CA HIS A 366 36.44 12.46 22.36
C HIS A 366 36.11 12.11 23.80
N GLY A 367 36.55 10.95 24.32
CA GLY A 367 36.36 10.59 25.72
C GLY A 367 35.86 9.15 25.92
N ILE A 368 35.02 8.95 26.94
CA ILE A 368 34.41 7.64 27.27
C ILE A 368 33.00 7.60 26.70
N GLN A 369 32.82 6.89 25.59
CA GLN A 369 31.52 6.68 24.94
C GLN A 369 30.81 5.49 25.59
N ILE A 370 29.52 5.61 25.90
CA ILE A 370 28.76 4.63 26.71
C ILE A 370 28.72 3.23 26.12
N TRP A 371 28.48 3.08 24.81
CA TRP A 371 28.32 1.75 24.19
C TRP A 371 29.63 0.96 24.15
N VAL A 372 30.71 1.63 23.84
CA VAL A 372 32.06 1.05 23.81
C VAL A 372 32.58 0.90 25.23
N GLY A 373 32.31 1.90 26.07
CA GLY A 373 32.79 1.97 27.46
C GLY A 373 32.13 0.99 28.42
N ASN A 374 30.88 0.56 28.14
CA ASN A 374 30.05 -0.20 29.08
C ASN A 374 30.75 -1.41 29.73
N LYS A 375 31.43 -2.25 28.92
CA LYS A 375 32.18 -3.43 29.41
C LYS A 375 33.41 -3.02 30.23
N PHE A 376 34.09 -1.95 29.85
CA PHE A 376 35.26 -1.46 30.56
C PHE A 376 34.89 -0.86 31.91
N ILE A 377 33.79 -0.10 31.97
CA ILE A 377 33.24 0.47 33.19
C ILE A 377 32.92 -0.64 34.19
N ALA A 378 32.14 -1.65 33.76
CA ALA A 378 31.78 -2.77 34.61
C ALA A 378 33.03 -3.49 35.15
N LYS A 379 34.00 -3.78 34.30
CA LYS A 379 35.23 -4.48 34.69
C LYS A 379 36.10 -3.66 35.66
N CYS A 380 36.33 -2.40 35.39
CA CYS A 380 37.09 -1.54 36.29
C CYS A 380 36.41 -1.41 37.66
N MET A 381 35.09 -1.29 37.72
CA MET A 381 34.33 -1.24 38.97
C MET A 381 34.37 -2.61 39.71
N GLU A 382 34.41 -3.74 39.03
CA GLU A 382 34.60 -5.06 39.66
C GLU A 382 36.02 -5.18 40.28
N GLU A 383 37.04 -4.78 39.53
CA GLU A 383 38.44 -4.75 40.03
C GLU A 383 38.63 -3.83 41.24
N LYS A 384 37.84 -2.77 41.36
CA LYS A 384 37.80 -1.88 42.53
C LYS A 384 36.90 -2.37 43.67
N GLY A 385 36.22 -3.51 43.48
CA GLY A 385 35.34 -4.12 44.49
C GLY A 385 34.00 -3.40 44.66
N ILE A 386 33.62 -2.51 43.73
CA ILE A 386 32.30 -1.82 43.69
C ILE A 386 31.23 -2.77 43.17
N ILE A 387 31.56 -3.60 42.19
CA ILE A 387 30.72 -4.63 41.65
C ILE A 387 31.08 -5.96 42.34
N TYR A 388 30.10 -6.68 42.85
CA TYR A 388 30.23 -7.97 43.47
C TYR A 388 30.52 -9.07 42.43
N LYS A 389 29.79 -9.07 41.31
CA LYS A 389 30.02 -9.98 40.19
C LYS A 389 29.40 -9.40 38.89
N ILE A 390 29.92 -9.85 37.76
CA ILE A 390 29.39 -9.55 36.42
C ILE A 390 28.90 -10.88 35.81
N GLU A 391 27.72 -10.83 35.21
CA GLU A 391 27.17 -11.87 34.35
C GLU A 391 26.89 -11.30 32.98
N TYR A 392 26.87 -12.13 31.95
CA TYR A 392 26.53 -11.68 30.60
C TYR A 392 25.16 -12.21 30.24
N ILE A 393 24.27 -11.32 29.84
CA ILE A 393 22.91 -11.65 29.43
C ILE A 393 22.72 -11.43 27.93
N GLN A 394 21.94 -12.27 27.31
CA GLN A 394 21.52 -12.14 25.93
C GLN A 394 20.08 -11.66 25.90
N HIS A 395 19.83 -10.55 25.22
CA HIS A 395 18.50 -9.96 25.16
C HIS A 395 18.30 -9.19 23.86
N GLU A 396 17.03 -8.95 23.50
CA GLU A 396 16.66 -8.09 22.37
C GLU A 396 16.82 -6.61 22.79
N TYR A 397 17.48 -5.83 21.92
CA TYR A 397 17.76 -4.42 22.17
C TYR A 397 17.38 -3.57 20.96
N PRO A 398 16.78 -2.36 21.15
CA PRO A 398 16.39 -1.49 20.06
C PRO A 398 17.60 -0.79 19.42
N PHE A 399 17.60 -0.78 18.08
CA PHE A 399 18.55 -0.05 17.24
C PHE A 399 17.80 0.92 16.36
N ASN A 400 18.40 2.06 16.07
CA ASN A 400 17.86 2.93 15.04
C ASN A 400 18.12 2.30 13.66
N PRO A 401 17.09 1.99 12.87
CA PRO A 401 17.25 1.35 11.56
C PRO A 401 18.13 2.14 10.58
N ARG A 402 18.29 3.45 10.80
CA ARG A 402 19.02 4.36 9.91
C ARG A 402 20.48 4.56 10.31
N SER A 403 20.75 4.88 11.57
CA SER A 403 22.11 5.03 12.09
C SER A 403 22.81 3.70 12.29
N LYS A 404 22.01 2.62 12.49
CA LYS A 404 22.45 1.29 12.93
C LYS A 404 23.07 1.29 14.33
N GLU A 405 22.87 2.35 15.10
CA GLU A 405 23.33 2.48 16.48
C GLU A 405 22.25 2.04 17.48
N ARG A 406 22.70 1.67 18.67
CA ARG A 406 21.83 1.35 19.80
C ARG A 406 21.06 2.60 20.25
N ILE A 407 19.81 2.43 20.61
CA ILE A 407 18.97 3.47 21.17
C ILE A 407 19.18 3.51 22.68
N MET A 408 19.48 4.69 23.24
CA MET A 408 19.39 4.88 24.68
C MET A 408 18.06 5.54 25.07
N TYR A 409 17.62 5.30 26.30
CA TYR A 409 16.55 6.08 26.92
C TYR A 409 17.18 7.25 27.65
N ARG A 410 16.68 8.49 27.44
CA ARG A 410 17.21 9.69 28.07
C ARG A 410 16.09 10.66 28.42
N ALA A 411 16.06 11.13 29.65
CA ALA A 411 15.16 12.20 30.10
C ALA A 411 15.64 13.55 29.52
N PHE A 412 15.02 13.97 28.44
CA PHE A 412 15.44 15.08 27.62
C PHE A 412 14.41 16.21 27.63
N PRO A 413 14.84 17.50 27.82
CA PRO A 413 13.94 18.65 27.73
C PRO A 413 13.50 18.84 26.28
N SER A 414 12.21 18.90 26.05
CA SER A 414 11.66 18.93 24.71
C SER A 414 10.31 19.61 24.65
N TRP A 415 9.80 19.81 23.44
CA TRP A 415 8.45 20.29 23.19
C TRP A 415 7.57 19.12 22.82
N PHE A 416 6.44 19.00 23.50
CA PHE A 416 5.53 17.86 23.37
C PHE A 416 4.16 18.29 22.89
N PHE A 417 3.55 17.45 22.06
CA PHE A 417 2.12 17.47 21.82
C PHE A 417 1.43 16.53 22.82
N ASP A 418 0.43 17.03 23.51
CA ASP A 418 -0.38 16.31 24.50
C ASP A 418 -1.28 15.29 23.78
N VAL A 419 -0.73 14.12 23.47
CA VAL A 419 -1.45 12.99 22.91
C VAL A 419 -2.31 12.30 23.98
N GLU A 420 -1.82 12.21 25.21
CA GLU A 420 -2.51 11.57 26.33
C GLU A 420 -3.88 12.21 26.55
N GLY A 421 -3.95 13.55 26.57
CA GLY A 421 -5.20 14.29 26.71
C GLY A 421 -6.13 14.22 25.47
N GLN A 422 -5.65 13.71 24.32
CA GLN A 422 -6.41 13.62 23.06
C GLN A 422 -6.92 12.21 22.76
N LYS A 423 -6.41 11.16 23.41
CA LYS A 423 -6.64 9.75 23.05
C LYS A 423 -8.11 9.39 22.86
N GLN A 424 -8.96 9.78 23.81
CA GLN A 424 -10.36 9.42 23.74
C GLN A 424 -11.05 10.05 22.53
N MET A 425 -10.80 11.34 22.26
CA MET A 425 -11.34 12.03 21.09
C MET A 425 -10.86 11.37 19.78
N MET A 426 -9.57 11.03 19.69
CA MET A 426 -9.01 10.38 18.51
C MET A 426 -9.63 9.00 18.28
N LEU A 427 -9.91 8.24 19.35
CA LEU A 427 -10.59 6.95 19.28
C LEU A 427 -12.05 7.11 18.84
N ASP A 428 -12.77 8.09 19.40
CA ASP A 428 -14.14 8.38 19.03
C ASP A 428 -14.26 8.79 17.55
N GLU A 429 -13.34 9.63 17.07
CA GLU A 429 -13.30 10.06 15.67
C GLU A 429 -12.86 8.93 14.72
N ASN A 430 -12.08 7.95 15.18
CA ASN A 430 -11.76 6.77 14.40
C ASN A 430 -13.01 5.94 14.07
N GLU A 431 -14.07 5.98 14.91
CA GLU A 431 -15.32 5.28 14.62
C GLU A 431 -16.03 5.82 13.36
N ASN A 432 -15.79 7.08 13.00
CA ASN A 432 -16.30 7.72 11.79
C ASN A 432 -15.49 7.38 10.52
N ILE A 433 -14.40 6.61 10.63
CA ILE A 433 -13.54 6.24 9.51
C ILE A 433 -13.86 4.83 9.01
N ASN A 434 -14.07 4.71 7.72
CA ASN A 434 -14.19 3.41 7.06
C ASN A 434 -12.79 2.89 6.69
N TRP A 435 -12.39 1.75 7.25
CA TRP A 435 -11.11 1.10 6.99
C TRP A 435 -11.27 -0.13 6.09
N PHE A 436 -10.46 -0.19 5.06
CA PHE A 436 -10.30 -1.41 4.28
C PHE A 436 -8.81 -1.84 4.31
N PRO A 437 -8.49 -3.03 4.83
CA PRO A 437 -9.40 -3.98 5.47
C PRO A 437 -9.86 -3.53 6.88
N GLY A 438 -11.10 -3.86 7.24
CA GLY A 438 -11.76 -3.36 8.45
C GLY A 438 -11.11 -3.74 9.78
N TYR A 439 -10.37 -4.87 9.85
CA TYR A 439 -9.71 -5.32 11.08
C TYR A 439 -8.63 -4.37 11.59
N LEU A 440 -8.09 -3.50 10.73
CA LEU A 440 -7.05 -2.53 11.10
C LEU A 440 -7.57 -1.41 11.98
N LYS A 441 -8.86 -1.07 11.86
CA LYS A 441 -9.52 -0.01 12.64
C LYS A 441 -9.30 -0.18 14.14
N HIS A 442 -9.68 -1.34 14.68
CA HIS A 442 -9.58 -1.65 16.10
C HIS A 442 -8.31 -2.45 16.44
N GLY A 443 -7.82 -3.26 15.49
CA GLY A 443 -6.70 -4.17 15.69
C GLY A 443 -5.34 -3.49 15.75
N ARG A 444 -5.09 -2.49 14.93
CA ARG A 444 -3.79 -1.78 14.87
C ARG A 444 -3.90 -0.29 15.13
N PHE A 445 -4.82 0.41 14.48
CA PHE A 445 -4.89 1.88 14.58
C PHE A 445 -5.34 2.33 15.97
N ALA A 446 -6.47 1.80 16.48
CA ALA A 446 -6.94 2.12 17.83
C ALA A 446 -5.89 1.73 18.90
N LYS A 447 -5.31 0.53 18.81
CA LYS A 447 -4.25 0.10 19.74
C LYS A 447 -3.01 0.98 19.69
N ASN A 448 -2.67 1.54 18.53
CA ASN A 448 -1.58 2.50 18.44
C ASN A 448 -1.90 3.81 19.17
N ILE A 449 -3.15 4.30 19.03
CA ILE A 449 -3.60 5.50 19.76
C ILE A 449 -3.59 5.23 21.27
N GLU A 450 -4.15 4.08 21.71
CA GLU A 450 -4.21 3.70 23.13
C GLU A 450 -2.82 3.64 23.78
N ALA A 451 -1.83 3.14 23.06
CA ALA A 451 -0.47 2.97 23.55
C ALA A 451 0.44 4.20 23.32
N ALA A 452 0.01 5.19 22.56
CA ALA A 452 0.84 6.32 22.20
C ALA A 452 1.13 7.21 23.42
N PRO A 453 2.40 7.54 23.72
CA PRO A 453 2.76 8.58 24.70
C PRO A 453 2.56 9.97 24.07
N ASP A 454 2.76 11.01 24.86
CA ASP A 454 2.89 12.37 24.31
C ASP A 454 4.00 12.43 23.28
N TRP A 455 3.72 13.15 22.21
CA TRP A 455 4.58 13.17 21.03
C TRP A 455 5.63 14.27 21.15
N ASN A 456 6.90 13.88 21.18
CA ASN A 456 8.02 14.82 21.13
C ASN A 456 8.11 15.49 19.76
N LEU A 457 7.92 16.80 19.70
CA LEU A 457 7.94 17.60 18.47
C LEU A 457 9.31 18.18 18.13
N SER A 458 10.19 18.37 19.11
CA SER A 458 11.48 19.06 18.88
C SER A 458 12.60 18.09 18.52
N ARG A 459 13.45 18.50 17.57
CA ARG A 459 14.65 17.77 17.14
C ARG A 459 15.86 18.67 17.20
N ASP A 460 16.99 18.10 17.64
CA ASP A 460 18.30 18.74 17.63
C ASP A 460 19.01 18.52 16.31
N ARG A 461 18.36 18.95 15.23
CA ARG A 461 18.80 18.76 13.85
C ARG A 461 18.77 20.07 13.08
N PHE A 462 19.04 20.00 11.77
CA PHE A 462 19.26 21.18 10.94
C PHE A 462 18.26 21.32 9.79
N TRP A 463 17.93 20.20 9.11
CA TRP A 463 17.10 20.22 7.90
C TRP A 463 15.67 19.77 8.19
N ALA A 464 14.88 20.69 8.68
CA ALA A 464 13.43 20.61 8.86
C ALA A 464 12.88 22.03 9.13
N THR A 465 11.55 22.15 9.20
CA THR A 465 10.92 23.42 9.59
C THR A 465 11.42 23.87 10.97
N ALA A 466 12.01 25.06 11.02
CA ALA A 466 12.48 25.65 12.26
C ALA A 466 11.30 25.85 13.24
N MET A 467 11.49 25.50 14.51
CA MET A 467 10.43 25.70 15.50
C MET A 467 10.14 27.20 15.68
N PRO A 468 8.85 27.61 15.63
CA PRO A 468 8.47 29.03 15.70
C PRO A 468 8.45 29.56 17.15
N VAL A 469 9.50 29.28 17.91
CA VAL A 469 9.56 29.56 19.34
C VAL A 469 10.74 30.48 19.65
N TRP A 470 10.46 31.61 20.23
CA TRP A 470 11.44 32.55 20.76
C TRP A 470 11.36 32.58 22.29
N LYS A 471 12.52 32.54 22.97
CA LYS A 471 12.62 32.66 24.43
C LYS A 471 13.21 34.00 24.80
N GLY A 472 12.58 34.67 25.72
CA GLY A 472 13.05 35.89 26.33
C GLY A 472 14.14 35.62 27.38
N ASP A 473 15.03 36.61 27.62
CA ASP A 473 16.08 36.56 28.62
C ASP A 473 15.54 36.48 30.07
N LYS A 474 14.24 36.73 30.28
CA LYS A 474 13.52 36.55 31.53
C LYS A 474 12.70 35.27 31.62
N GLY A 475 12.83 34.40 30.63
CA GLY A 475 12.15 33.12 30.59
C GLY A 475 10.77 33.11 29.93
N THR A 476 10.31 34.27 29.41
CA THR A 476 9.04 34.32 28.67
C THR A 476 9.14 33.57 27.32
N VAL A 477 8.08 32.88 26.94
CA VAL A 477 7.99 32.18 25.64
C VAL A 477 7.09 32.97 24.69
N LYS A 478 7.57 33.23 23.49
CA LYS A 478 6.77 33.75 22.36
C LYS A 478 6.74 32.77 21.22
N VAL A 479 5.55 32.28 20.90
CA VAL A 479 5.31 31.46 19.70
C VAL A 479 4.77 32.36 18.58
N VAL A 480 5.36 32.23 17.40
CA VAL A 480 5.00 33.00 16.19
C VAL A 480 4.27 32.10 15.21
N GLY A 481 3.13 32.54 14.69
CA GLY A 481 2.28 31.74 13.83
C GLY A 481 2.26 32.15 12.35
N SER A 482 3.00 33.24 11.99
CA SER A 482 3.12 33.66 10.59
C SER A 482 4.38 34.47 10.34
N TYR A 483 4.81 34.51 9.12
CA TYR A 483 5.95 35.34 8.69
C TYR A 483 5.63 36.84 8.82
N LYS A 484 4.35 37.18 8.59
CA LYS A 484 3.90 38.56 8.84
C LYS A 484 4.04 38.96 10.30
N GLU A 485 3.61 38.09 11.24
CA GLU A 485 3.77 38.32 12.68
C GLU A 485 5.26 38.48 13.03
N LEU A 486 6.14 37.63 12.51
CA LEU A 486 7.58 37.74 12.74
C LEU A 486 8.15 39.05 12.21
N LYS A 487 7.73 39.47 11.01
CA LYS A 487 8.11 40.74 10.41
C LYS A 487 7.64 41.93 11.25
N ASP A 488 6.40 41.88 11.73
CA ASP A 488 5.83 42.94 12.57
C ASP A 488 6.59 43.08 13.93
N LEU A 489 7.15 41.99 14.46
CA LEU A 489 7.93 41.94 15.69
C LEU A 489 9.39 42.37 15.50
N SER A 490 10.04 41.92 14.44
CA SER A 490 11.49 42.03 14.23
C SER A 490 11.87 43.14 13.24
N GLY A 491 10.95 43.59 12.40
CA GLY A 491 11.19 44.44 11.25
C GLY A 491 11.91 43.77 10.07
N LYS A 492 12.17 42.43 10.15
CA LYS A 492 12.90 41.67 9.14
C LYS A 492 11.98 40.70 8.42
N GLU A 493 12.24 40.49 7.12
CA GLU A 493 11.60 39.49 6.27
C GLU A 493 12.69 38.65 5.64
N LEU A 494 12.45 37.32 5.55
CA LEU A 494 13.40 36.38 4.96
C LEU A 494 12.85 35.78 3.67
N ASP A 495 13.75 35.45 2.77
CA ASP A 495 13.42 34.62 1.59
C ASP A 495 13.30 33.15 2.00
N ASP A 496 14.04 32.73 2.98
CA ASP A 496 14.09 31.38 3.53
C ASP A 496 14.00 31.39 5.05
N TYR A 497 13.07 30.59 5.61
CA TYR A 497 12.84 30.47 7.06
C TYR A 497 13.42 29.19 7.67
N HIS A 498 14.34 28.51 6.96
CA HIS A 498 15.18 27.47 7.57
C HIS A 498 16.29 28.08 8.43
N ARG A 499 16.92 27.23 9.24
CA ARG A 499 18.20 27.52 9.85
C ARG A 499 19.28 27.65 8.76
N PRO A 500 20.31 28.50 8.91
CA PRO A 500 20.56 29.42 10.04
C PRO A 500 19.81 30.75 9.96
N TRP A 501 19.22 31.12 8.82
CA TRP A 501 18.70 32.47 8.57
C TRP A 501 17.65 32.91 9.56
N VAL A 502 16.72 32.01 9.94
CA VAL A 502 15.69 32.35 10.95
C VAL A 502 16.24 32.43 12.36
N ASP A 503 17.39 31.83 12.65
CA ASP A 503 18.05 31.90 13.97
C ASP A 503 18.60 33.31 14.27
N GLU A 504 18.89 34.10 13.22
CA GLU A 504 19.38 35.48 13.31
C GLU A 504 18.25 36.49 13.58
N ILE A 505 17.01 36.06 13.67
CA ILE A 505 15.88 36.93 13.96
C ILE A 505 15.71 37.03 15.46
N GLU A 506 16.05 38.21 16.01
CA GLU A 506 15.86 38.59 17.37
C GLU A 506 14.97 39.83 17.45
N PHE A 507 14.26 40.02 18.56
CA PHE A 507 13.39 41.17 18.76
C PHE A 507 13.14 41.43 20.24
N ASP A 508 12.70 42.65 20.57
CA ASP A 508 12.40 43.07 21.92
C ASP A 508 10.90 43.26 22.12
N ILE A 509 10.35 42.70 23.22
CA ILE A 509 8.97 42.94 23.66
C ILE A 509 8.98 43.40 25.10
N LYS A 510 8.43 44.58 25.37
CA LYS A 510 8.31 45.18 26.75
C LYS A 510 9.59 45.16 27.55
N GLY A 511 10.75 45.36 26.90
CA GLY A 511 12.04 45.38 27.55
C GLY A 511 12.63 44.03 27.94
N GLU A 512 12.18 43.00 27.25
CA GLU A 512 12.75 41.64 27.28
C GLU A 512 13.22 41.28 25.88
N HIS A 513 14.44 40.78 25.78
CA HIS A 513 15.07 40.40 24.52
C HIS A 513 14.81 38.93 24.19
N PHE A 514 14.32 38.64 22.94
CA PHE A 514 13.90 37.34 22.53
C PHE A 514 14.81 36.78 21.45
N LYS A 515 15.27 35.54 21.64
CA LYS A 515 16.04 34.74 20.69
C LYS A 515 15.32 33.46 20.39
N ARG A 516 15.44 33.01 19.13
CA ARG A 516 14.86 31.73 18.71
C ARG A 516 15.58 30.56 19.38
N ILE A 517 14.84 29.49 19.73
CA ILE A 517 15.43 28.23 20.20
C ILE A 517 16.03 27.49 19.01
N GLU A 518 17.20 26.87 19.16
CA GLU A 518 17.93 26.18 18.10
C GLU A 518 17.37 24.78 17.80
N LYS A 519 16.06 24.65 17.77
CA LYS A 519 15.35 23.37 17.48
C LYS A 519 14.62 23.46 16.14
N VAL A 520 14.41 22.27 15.53
CA VAL A 520 13.54 22.10 14.38
C VAL A 520 12.40 21.15 14.73
N LEU A 521 11.32 21.18 13.96
CA LEU A 521 10.17 20.30 14.16
C LEU A 521 10.45 18.86 13.69
N ASP A 522 9.77 17.91 14.29
CA ASP A 522 9.65 16.57 13.76
C ASP A 522 8.97 16.61 12.38
N CYS A 523 9.58 15.99 11.37
CA CYS A 523 9.02 15.94 10.02
C CYS A 523 7.62 15.31 9.95
N TRP A 524 7.25 14.48 10.92
CA TRP A 524 5.90 13.92 11.00
C TRP A 524 4.84 14.98 11.37
N PHE A 525 5.21 16.05 12.06
CA PHE A 525 4.31 17.18 12.28
C PHE A 525 4.04 17.93 10.97
N GLU A 526 5.06 18.06 10.12
CA GLU A 526 4.93 18.64 8.79
C GLU A 526 4.07 17.76 7.88
N SER A 527 4.39 16.46 7.80
CA SER A 527 3.62 15.48 7.00
C SER A 527 2.18 15.36 7.49
N GLY A 528 1.95 15.43 8.82
CA GLY A 528 0.64 15.46 9.44
C GLY A 528 -0.15 16.73 9.14
N SER A 529 0.55 17.84 8.87
CA SER A 529 -0.04 19.13 8.49
C SER A 529 -0.41 19.23 7.00
N MET A 530 -0.03 18.25 6.20
CA MET A 530 -0.25 18.24 4.75
C MET A 530 -1.68 18.60 4.33
N PRO A 531 -2.76 18.13 4.98
CA PRO A 531 -4.13 18.43 4.54
C PRO A 531 -4.42 19.91 4.31
N PHE A 532 -3.93 20.77 5.18
CA PHE A 532 -4.13 22.20 5.12
C PHE A 532 -2.91 22.96 4.58
N ALA A 533 -1.70 22.51 4.91
CA ALA A 533 -0.46 23.20 4.53
C ALA A 533 -0.21 23.18 3.00
N GLN A 534 -0.63 22.13 2.28
CA GLN A 534 -0.56 22.10 0.82
C GLN A 534 -1.40 23.20 0.14
N LEU A 535 -2.36 23.78 0.85
CA LEU A 535 -3.23 24.86 0.35
C LEU A 535 -2.81 26.22 0.91
N HIS A 536 -1.73 26.31 1.70
CA HIS A 536 -1.30 27.49 2.44
C HIS A 536 -2.41 28.04 3.35
N TYR A 537 -3.21 27.14 3.93
CA TYR A 537 -4.25 27.53 4.90
C TYR A 537 -3.61 27.98 6.22
N PRO A 538 -4.15 29.01 6.91
CA PRO A 538 -5.34 29.79 6.60
C PRO A 538 -5.08 31.07 5.75
N PHE A 539 -3.84 31.27 5.28
CA PHE A 539 -3.41 32.48 4.61
C PHE A 539 -3.99 32.56 3.20
N GLU A 540 -4.12 31.41 2.54
CA GLU A 540 -4.74 31.24 1.22
C GLU A 540 -5.73 30.06 1.23
N ASN A 541 -6.59 30.00 0.22
CA ASN A 541 -7.50 28.88 -0.06
C ASN A 541 -8.40 28.45 1.12
N LYS A 542 -8.67 29.36 2.07
CA LYS A 542 -9.42 29.07 3.28
C LYS A 542 -10.79 28.44 3.00
N GLU A 543 -11.60 29.05 2.17
CA GLU A 543 -12.93 28.55 1.82
C GLU A 543 -12.87 27.17 1.12
N LYS A 544 -11.87 26.97 0.28
CA LYS A 544 -11.64 25.68 -0.41
C LYS A 544 -11.35 24.57 0.59
N PHE A 545 -10.47 24.81 1.58
CA PHE A 545 -10.13 23.82 2.60
C PHE A 545 -11.32 23.52 3.52
N GLU A 546 -11.95 24.56 4.10
CA GLU A 546 -13.06 24.39 5.04
C GLU A 546 -14.29 23.70 4.42
N ARG A 547 -14.54 23.93 3.12
CA ARG A 547 -15.60 23.21 2.38
C ARG A 547 -15.27 21.72 2.21
N ASN A 548 -14.02 21.40 1.96
CA ASN A 548 -13.55 20.09 1.53
C ASN A 548 -13.03 19.20 2.67
N TYR A 549 -12.98 19.70 3.89
CA TYR A 549 -12.57 18.93 5.06
C TYR A 549 -13.76 18.17 5.66
N PRO A 550 -13.60 16.91 6.08
CA PRO A 550 -12.46 16.01 5.94
C PRO A 550 -12.33 15.42 4.53
N ALA A 551 -11.15 14.87 4.19
CA ALA A 551 -10.94 14.19 2.91
C ALA A 551 -11.85 12.97 2.76
N ASP A 552 -12.21 12.67 1.51
CA ASP A 552 -13.01 11.48 1.21
C ASP A 552 -12.19 10.20 1.22
N PHE A 553 -10.88 10.27 0.88
CA PHE A 553 -10.06 9.09 0.67
C PHE A 553 -8.57 9.31 0.96
N ILE A 554 -7.93 8.25 1.46
CA ILE A 554 -6.47 8.17 1.62
C ILE A 554 -6.02 6.70 1.51
N VAL A 555 -4.80 6.45 1.00
CA VAL A 555 -4.24 5.11 0.86
C VAL A 555 -2.73 5.10 1.01
N GLU A 556 -2.22 4.15 1.82
CA GLU A 556 -0.81 3.80 1.91
C GLU A 556 -0.64 2.34 2.38
N TYR A 557 0.62 1.86 2.47
CA TYR A 557 0.90 0.52 2.99
C TYR A 557 0.68 0.43 4.51
N VAL A 558 0.53 -0.77 5.02
CA VAL A 558 0.13 -1.06 6.42
C VAL A 558 1.04 -0.43 7.49
N GLY A 559 2.31 -0.18 7.19
CA GLY A 559 3.20 0.52 8.13
C GLY A 559 2.73 1.92 8.47
N GLN A 560 2.01 2.60 7.58
CA GLN A 560 1.50 3.96 7.78
C GLN A 560 0.36 4.05 8.80
N VAL A 561 -0.20 2.94 9.22
CA VAL A 561 -1.17 2.88 10.33
C VAL A 561 -0.58 3.43 11.63
N ARG A 562 0.75 3.27 11.83
CA ARG A 562 1.50 3.80 12.99
C ARG A 562 2.33 5.04 12.68
N ALA A 563 2.24 5.55 11.45
CA ALA A 563 3.00 6.70 10.97
C ALA A 563 2.07 7.74 10.33
N TRP A 564 2.08 7.92 9.01
CA TRP A 564 1.41 9.03 8.37
C TRP A 564 -0.10 9.11 8.66
N PHE A 565 -0.85 8.01 8.62
CA PHE A 565 -2.27 8.01 8.98
C PHE A 565 -2.50 8.50 10.41
N TYR A 566 -1.67 8.04 11.35
CA TYR A 566 -1.74 8.43 12.74
C TYR A 566 -1.44 9.92 12.93
N TYR A 567 -0.36 10.42 12.34
CA TYR A 567 0.03 11.84 12.52
C TYR A 567 -0.94 12.79 11.82
N VAL A 568 -1.43 12.46 10.62
CA VAL A 568 -2.50 13.23 9.98
C VAL A 568 -3.76 13.25 10.86
N HIS A 569 -4.15 12.11 11.41
CA HIS A 569 -5.31 12.06 12.31
C HIS A 569 -5.08 12.89 13.57
N THR A 570 -3.94 12.75 14.23
CA THR A 570 -3.59 13.45 15.48
C THR A 570 -3.63 14.97 15.32
N VAL A 571 -2.92 15.51 14.34
CA VAL A 571 -2.81 16.96 14.12
C VAL A 571 -4.16 17.56 13.71
N ASN A 572 -4.85 16.92 12.76
CA ASN A 572 -6.04 17.52 12.18
C ASN A 572 -7.26 17.38 13.09
N THR A 573 -7.43 16.29 13.83
CA THR A 573 -8.52 16.16 14.82
C THR A 573 -8.38 17.21 15.93
N ALA A 574 -7.16 17.46 16.42
CA ALA A 574 -6.92 18.47 17.44
C ALA A 574 -7.21 19.89 16.93
N LEU A 575 -6.77 20.23 15.71
CA LEU A 575 -7.08 21.54 15.10
C LEU A 575 -8.58 21.70 14.82
N ALA A 576 -9.26 20.66 14.40
CA ALA A 576 -10.71 20.69 14.22
C ALA A 576 -11.46 20.87 15.55
N GLU A 577 -11.03 20.19 16.61
CA GLU A 577 -11.62 20.30 17.96
C GLU A 577 -11.57 21.72 18.51
N ILE A 578 -10.44 22.39 18.39
CA ILE A 578 -10.28 23.78 18.86
C ILE A 578 -10.97 24.80 17.92
N GLY A 579 -11.54 24.36 16.81
CA GLY A 579 -12.24 25.21 15.83
C GLY A 579 -11.31 25.95 14.86
N ALA A 580 -10.06 25.56 14.76
CA ALA A 580 -9.08 26.18 13.84
C ALA A 580 -9.44 26.00 12.36
N PHE A 581 -10.24 24.97 12.02
CA PHE A 581 -10.76 24.69 10.67
C PHE A 581 -12.20 25.23 10.43
N GLY A 582 -12.66 26.16 11.28
CA GLY A 582 -13.99 26.73 11.19
C GLY A 582 -15.07 25.93 11.92
N GLU A 583 -16.26 26.54 12.04
CA GLU A 583 -17.35 25.97 12.84
C GLU A 583 -17.90 24.65 12.28
N LYS A 584 -17.86 24.46 10.96
CA LYS A 584 -18.32 23.20 10.36
C LYS A 584 -17.51 22.00 10.85
N ALA A 585 -16.20 22.11 10.88
CA ALA A 585 -15.31 21.04 11.35
C ALA A 585 -15.45 20.84 12.86
N LYS A 586 -15.56 21.94 13.62
CA LYS A 586 -15.72 21.91 15.09
C LYS A 586 -16.98 21.19 15.55
N GLN A 587 -18.11 21.44 14.87
CA GLN A 587 -19.42 20.87 15.22
C GLN A 587 -19.69 19.52 14.55
N GLY A 588 -18.98 19.18 13.47
CA GLY A 588 -19.09 17.96 12.70
C GLY A 588 -18.07 16.89 13.09
N ALA A 589 -17.81 16.00 12.13
CA ALA A 589 -16.75 15.01 12.27
C ALA A 589 -15.37 15.69 12.24
N LYS A 590 -14.52 15.35 13.20
CA LYS A 590 -13.17 15.92 13.35
C LYS A 590 -12.08 15.04 12.73
N ASN A 591 -12.42 13.81 12.33
CA ASN A 591 -11.50 12.91 11.63
C ASN A 591 -10.94 13.57 10.36
N ALA A 592 -9.66 13.34 10.07
CA ALA A 592 -9.01 13.99 8.92
C ALA A 592 -9.46 13.42 7.56
N TYR A 593 -9.93 12.19 7.53
CA TYR A 593 -10.33 11.45 6.33
C TYR A 593 -11.44 10.44 6.65
N LYS A 594 -12.26 10.12 5.63
CA LYS A 594 -13.45 9.25 5.76
C LYS A 594 -13.18 7.79 5.43
N ASN A 595 -12.39 7.54 4.37
CA ASN A 595 -12.13 6.18 3.87
C ASN A 595 -10.63 5.95 3.72
N VAL A 596 -10.16 4.80 4.19
CA VAL A 596 -8.76 4.38 4.16
C VAL A 596 -8.65 3.04 3.49
N ILE A 597 -7.77 2.95 2.48
CA ILE A 597 -7.27 1.66 2.00
C ILE A 597 -5.86 1.46 2.55
N THR A 598 -5.60 0.28 3.09
CA THR A 598 -4.28 -0.09 3.60
C THR A 598 -3.79 -1.32 2.86
N THR A 599 -2.66 -1.20 2.18
CA THR A 599 -2.07 -2.31 1.44
C THR A 599 -1.14 -3.14 2.32
N GLY A 600 -1.03 -4.43 2.02
CA GLY A 600 0.01 -5.32 2.57
C GLY A 600 1.39 -5.02 1.97
N THR A 601 2.33 -5.95 2.17
CA THR A 601 3.71 -5.83 1.70
C THR A 601 3.94 -6.66 0.43
N LEU A 602 4.73 -6.13 -0.51
CA LEU A 602 5.16 -6.87 -1.68
C LEU A 602 6.49 -7.59 -1.40
N ALA A 603 6.49 -8.88 -1.66
CA ALA A 603 7.68 -9.73 -1.64
C ALA A 603 8.20 -9.96 -3.06
N GLY A 604 9.50 -10.29 -3.18
CA GLY A 604 10.15 -10.59 -4.45
C GLY A 604 9.87 -12.01 -4.96
N ASN A 605 10.50 -12.36 -6.06
CA ASN A 605 10.37 -13.65 -6.73
C ASN A 605 10.72 -14.87 -5.84
N ASP A 606 11.46 -14.65 -4.77
CA ASP A 606 11.88 -15.66 -3.79
C ASP A 606 11.00 -15.69 -2.52
N GLY A 607 9.93 -14.89 -2.48
CA GLY A 607 9.02 -14.77 -1.35
C GLY A 607 9.55 -13.94 -0.17
N ARG A 608 10.79 -13.40 -0.26
CA ARG A 608 11.36 -12.51 0.74
C ARG A 608 11.09 -11.04 0.39
N LYS A 609 11.23 -10.16 1.39
CA LYS A 609 11.13 -8.70 1.18
C LYS A 609 11.98 -8.27 -0.02
N MET A 610 11.42 -7.47 -0.92
CA MET A 610 12.14 -6.96 -2.09
C MET A 610 13.37 -6.16 -1.67
N SER A 611 14.51 -6.47 -2.24
CA SER A 611 15.77 -5.77 -1.96
C SER A 611 16.64 -5.69 -3.22
N LYS A 612 17.15 -4.49 -3.50
CA LYS A 612 18.13 -4.29 -4.60
C LYS A 612 19.39 -5.10 -4.40
N SER A 613 19.86 -5.24 -3.16
CA SER A 613 21.04 -6.03 -2.84
C SER A 613 20.85 -7.54 -3.03
N LEU A 614 19.63 -8.03 -2.94
CA LEU A 614 19.29 -9.43 -3.18
C LEU A 614 18.99 -9.71 -4.66
N GLY A 615 18.70 -8.68 -5.47
CA GLY A 615 18.32 -8.86 -6.88
C GLY A 615 17.07 -9.72 -7.07
N ASN A 616 16.17 -9.73 -6.09
CA ASN A 616 15.03 -10.64 -6.04
C ASN A 616 13.72 -10.09 -6.65
N TYR A 617 13.82 -9.03 -7.44
CA TYR A 617 12.71 -8.47 -8.21
C TYR A 617 13.21 -7.78 -9.48
N THR A 618 12.38 -7.75 -10.51
CA THR A 618 12.61 -7.01 -11.75
C THR A 618 12.26 -5.52 -11.54
N ASP A 619 13.06 -4.62 -12.12
CA ASP A 619 12.75 -3.17 -12.05
C ASP A 619 11.34 -2.89 -12.59
N PRO A 620 10.56 -2.02 -11.94
CA PRO A 620 9.19 -1.73 -12.38
C PRO A 620 9.07 -1.30 -13.83
N ASN A 621 9.98 -0.46 -14.32
CA ASN A 621 9.94 0.02 -15.70
C ASN A 621 10.27 -1.10 -16.69
N GLU A 622 11.25 -1.94 -16.36
CA GLU A 622 11.56 -3.13 -17.17
C GLU A 622 10.37 -4.08 -17.23
N LEU A 623 9.71 -4.34 -16.09
CA LEU A 623 8.55 -5.22 -16.03
C LEU A 623 7.38 -4.69 -16.88
N MET A 624 7.10 -3.38 -16.81
CA MET A 624 6.07 -2.73 -17.63
C MET A 624 6.43 -2.72 -19.13
N ASP A 625 7.69 -2.57 -19.47
CA ASP A 625 8.14 -2.58 -20.87
C ASP A 625 8.21 -3.99 -21.44
N GLN A 626 8.43 -5.01 -20.62
CA GLN A 626 8.43 -6.42 -21.05
C GLN A 626 7.00 -6.95 -21.26
N TYR A 627 6.04 -6.56 -20.43
CA TYR A 627 4.69 -7.10 -20.46
C TYR A 627 3.64 -6.03 -20.75
N SER A 628 3.30 -5.19 -19.79
CA SER A 628 2.29 -4.14 -19.89
C SER A 628 2.14 -3.41 -18.55
N ALA A 629 1.95 -2.09 -18.57
CA ALA A 629 1.58 -1.31 -17.39
C ALA A 629 0.17 -1.70 -16.90
N ASP A 630 -0.78 -1.88 -17.82
CA ASP A 630 -2.14 -2.28 -17.47
C ASP A 630 -2.19 -3.69 -16.85
N ALA A 631 -1.34 -4.61 -17.28
CA ALA A 631 -1.26 -5.94 -16.68
C ALA A 631 -0.74 -5.89 -15.24
N LEU A 632 0.31 -5.09 -14.98
CA LEU A 632 0.82 -4.86 -13.63
C LEU A 632 -0.23 -4.19 -12.74
N ARG A 633 -0.92 -3.16 -13.25
CA ARG A 633 -2.01 -2.48 -12.54
C ARG A 633 -3.11 -3.46 -12.16
N PHE A 634 -3.59 -4.24 -13.12
CA PHE A 634 -4.68 -5.18 -12.89
C PHE A 634 -4.29 -6.26 -11.87
N LEU A 635 -3.09 -6.83 -11.99
CA LEU A 635 -2.59 -7.84 -11.05
C LEU A 635 -2.56 -7.28 -9.62
N LEU A 636 -1.95 -6.11 -9.42
CA LEU A 636 -1.84 -5.51 -8.10
C LEU A 636 -3.20 -5.12 -7.51
N LEU A 637 -4.11 -4.54 -8.32
CA LEU A 637 -5.45 -4.15 -7.88
C LEU A 637 -6.36 -5.34 -7.55
N SER A 638 -6.16 -6.49 -8.20
CA SER A 638 -6.96 -7.71 -7.97
C SER A 638 -6.35 -8.66 -6.95
N SER A 639 -5.14 -8.38 -6.45
CA SER A 639 -4.41 -9.27 -5.56
C SER A 639 -4.79 -9.12 -4.08
N PRO A 640 -4.51 -10.12 -3.23
CA PRO A 640 -4.75 -10.06 -1.79
C PRO A 640 -3.96 -8.96 -1.06
N VAL A 641 -2.95 -8.37 -1.70
CA VAL A 641 -2.17 -7.27 -1.11
C VAL A 641 -3.05 -6.08 -0.74
N LEU A 642 -4.14 -5.83 -1.46
CA LEU A 642 -5.12 -4.78 -1.09
C LEU A 642 -6.03 -5.18 0.05
N SER A 643 -6.04 -6.44 0.47
CA SER A 643 -6.70 -6.91 1.70
C SER A 643 -5.76 -6.91 2.91
N GLY A 644 -4.59 -6.28 2.79
CA GLY A 644 -3.58 -6.17 3.86
C GLY A 644 -2.71 -7.41 4.02
N GLU A 645 -2.75 -8.35 3.09
CA GLU A 645 -1.92 -9.57 3.08
C GLU A 645 -0.60 -9.33 2.33
N ASP A 646 0.44 -10.07 2.71
CA ASP A 646 1.69 -10.06 1.96
C ASP A 646 1.52 -10.80 0.64
N PHE A 647 2.08 -10.27 -0.44
CA PHE A 647 1.94 -10.83 -1.79
C PHE A 647 3.29 -10.89 -2.51
N ALA A 648 3.66 -12.07 -3.00
CA ALA A 648 4.85 -12.24 -3.84
C ALA A 648 4.52 -11.85 -5.29
N LEU A 649 5.13 -10.77 -5.77
CA LEU A 649 4.98 -10.31 -7.15
C LEU A 649 5.92 -11.10 -8.06
N LEU A 650 5.35 -12.02 -8.83
CA LEU A 650 6.09 -12.84 -9.78
C LEU A 650 5.90 -12.33 -11.21
N ASP A 651 6.97 -12.24 -11.99
CA ASP A 651 6.92 -11.80 -13.39
C ASP A 651 5.96 -12.65 -14.25
N LYS A 652 5.89 -13.97 -13.96
CA LYS A 652 4.96 -14.88 -14.64
C LYS A 652 3.49 -14.50 -14.44
N ASP A 653 3.13 -13.99 -13.25
CA ASP A 653 1.75 -13.65 -12.94
C ASP A 653 1.32 -12.39 -13.71
N VAL A 654 2.26 -11.44 -13.87
CA VAL A 654 2.04 -10.26 -14.75
C VAL A 654 1.82 -10.71 -16.20
N ASN A 655 2.63 -11.66 -16.69
CA ASN A 655 2.49 -12.20 -18.03
C ASN A 655 1.15 -12.96 -18.22
N ASP A 656 0.70 -13.71 -17.22
CA ASP A 656 -0.56 -14.44 -17.28
C ASP A 656 -1.76 -13.48 -17.33
N VAL A 657 -1.74 -12.41 -16.54
CA VAL A 657 -2.73 -11.32 -16.64
C VAL A 657 -2.67 -10.66 -18.02
N ASN A 658 -1.47 -10.34 -18.52
CA ASN A 658 -1.32 -9.76 -19.85
C ASN A 658 -1.95 -10.62 -20.95
N ARG A 659 -1.76 -11.95 -20.90
CA ARG A 659 -2.41 -12.87 -21.85
C ARG A 659 -3.92 -12.87 -21.72
N LYS A 660 -4.46 -12.79 -20.51
CA LYS A 660 -5.90 -12.73 -20.27
C LYS A 660 -6.52 -11.43 -20.81
N LEU A 661 -5.89 -10.28 -20.53
CA LEU A 661 -6.33 -9.01 -21.09
C LEU A 661 -6.21 -8.98 -22.63
N ALA A 662 -5.18 -9.62 -23.19
CA ALA A 662 -5.01 -9.73 -24.64
C ALA A 662 -6.13 -10.52 -25.34
N MET A 663 -6.94 -11.28 -24.61
CA MET A 663 -8.13 -11.92 -25.17
C MET A 663 -9.17 -10.92 -25.67
N ILE A 664 -9.24 -9.73 -25.06
CA ILE A 664 -10.10 -8.64 -25.53
C ILE A 664 -9.70 -8.25 -26.97
N TRP A 665 -8.40 -8.18 -27.24
CA TRP A 665 -7.91 -7.89 -28.58
C TRP A 665 -8.21 -9.01 -29.59
N ASN A 666 -8.26 -10.28 -29.15
CA ASN A 666 -8.71 -11.37 -30.03
C ASN A 666 -10.19 -11.21 -30.40
N VAL A 667 -11.01 -10.71 -29.48
CA VAL A 667 -12.43 -10.39 -29.74
C VAL A 667 -12.55 -9.19 -30.68
N TYR A 668 -11.72 -8.15 -30.47
CA TYR A 668 -11.63 -6.99 -31.35
C TYR A 668 -11.21 -7.39 -32.79
N ASP A 669 -10.15 -8.19 -32.92
CA ASP A 669 -9.67 -8.66 -34.24
C ASP A 669 -10.76 -9.49 -34.98
N PHE A 670 -11.46 -10.35 -34.25
CA PHE A 670 -12.61 -11.08 -34.78
C PHE A 670 -13.69 -10.11 -35.28
N PHE A 671 -14.09 -9.15 -34.43
CA PHE A 671 -15.10 -8.17 -34.78
C PHE A 671 -14.72 -7.37 -36.03
N THR A 672 -13.52 -6.79 -36.07
CA THR A 672 -13.06 -5.95 -37.16
C THR A 672 -12.89 -6.70 -38.47
N THR A 673 -12.42 -7.97 -38.41
CA THR A 673 -12.29 -8.81 -39.58
C THR A 673 -13.64 -9.01 -40.31
N TYR A 674 -14.69 -9.35 -39.58
CA TYR A 674 -16.00 -9.58 -40.19
C TYR A 674 -16.73 -8.26 -40.46
N ALA A 675 -16.52 -7.20 -39.65
CA ALA A 675 -17.10 -5.88 -39.89
C ALA A 675 -16.54 -5.23 -41.16
N GLU A 676 -15.28 -5.50 -41.51
CA GLU A 676 -14.65 -5.04 -42.75
C GLU A 676 -15.30 -5.76 -43.96
N VAL A 677 -15.45 -7.12 -43.92
CA VAL A 677 -16.11 -7.91 -44.96
C VAL A 677 -17.53 -7.42 -45.21
N GLU A 678 -18.30 -7.15 -44.18
CA GLU A 678 -19.67 -6.65 -44.27
C GLU A 678 -19.72 -5.10 -44.51
N ASN A 679 -18.57 -4.44 -44.63
CA ASN A 679 -18.44 -3.00 -44.87
C ASN A 679 -19.22 -2.12 -43.84
N LEU A 680 -19.30 -2.57 -42.61
CA LEU A 680 -20.05 -1.91 -41.53
C LEU A 680 -19.38 -0.62 -41.07
N SER A 681 -20.19 0.33 -40.64
CA SER A 681 -19.74 1.56 -40.02
C SER A 681 -20.17 1.68 -38.56
N THR A 682 -19.46 2.49 -37.78
CA THR A 682 -19.81 2.82 -36.39
C THR A 682 -21.23 3.40 -36.30
N GLU A 683 -21.61 4.28 -37.24
CA GLU A 683 -22.92 4.91 -37.27
C GLU A 683 -24.07 3.90 -37.48
N GLU A 684 -23.85 2.90 -38.35
CA GLU A 684 -24.82 1.84 -38.54
C GLU A 684 -25.01 0.99 -37.28
N LEU A 685 -23.92 0.68 -36.55
CA LEU A 685 -23.99 -0.10 -35.31
C LEU A 685 -24.63 0.70 -34.16
N GLU A 686 -24.26 1.98 -34.03
CA GLU A 686 -24.86 2.89 -33.04
C GLU A 686 -26.36 3.08 -33.29
N ASN A 687 -26.81 3.08 -34.56
CA ASN A 687 -28.23 3.21 -34.93
C ASN A 687 -28.99 1.88 -34.92
N THR A 688 -28.31 0.74 -34.86
CA THR A 688 -28.95 -0.55 -34.74
C THR A 688 -29.60 -0.68 -33.37
N SER A 689 -30.91 -0.76 -33.34
CA SER A 689 -31.68 -0.89 -32.09
C SER A 689 -31.39 -2.24 -31.45
N ILE A 690 -30.67 -2.24 -30.34
CA ILE A 690 -30.52 -3.42 -29.47
C ILE A 690 -31.79 -3.47 -28.61
N ARG A 691 -32.82 -4.20 -29.09
CA ARG A 691 -34.14 -4.27 -28.46
C ARG A 691 -34.18 -5.31 -27.34
N GLY A 692 -34.66 -4.98 -26.15
CA GLY A 692 -34.96 -5.92 -25.07
C GLY A 692 -34.51 -5.53 -23.66
N LEU A 693 -33.74 -4.44 -23.47
CA LEU A 693 -33.32 -4.02 -22.13
C LEU A 693 -33.71 -2.55 -21.95
N SER A 694 -34.84 -2.29 -21.29
CA SER A 694 -35.20 -0.93 -20.86
C SER A 694 -34.30 -0.47 -19.73
N GLU A 695 -33.81 0.75 -19.79
CA GLU A 695 -33.19 1.44 -18.66
C GLU A 695 -34.19 1.50 -17.48
N VAL A 696 -33.73 1.18 -16.30
CA VAL A 696 -34.46 1.50 -15.08
C VAL A 696 -34.28 3.00 -14.89
N ALA A 697 -35.28 3.78 -15.25
CA ALA A 697 -35.36 5.17 -14.88
C ALA A 697 -35.42 5.26 -13.35
N THR A 698 -34.34 5.68 -12.70
CA THR A 698 -34.43 6.19 -11.35
C THR A 698 -35.09 7.56 -11.43
N GLU A 699 -36.34 7.63 -11.00
CA GLU A 699 -37.01 8.89 -10.67
C GLU A 699 -36.21 9.54 -9.54
N ASN A 700 -35.40 10.50 -9.88
CA ASN A 700 -34.99 11.58 -9.01
C ASN A 700 -34.74 12.80 -9.91
N GLU A 701 -35.77 13.61 -9.96
CA GLU A 701 -35.77 14.93 -10.59
C GLU A 701 -34.77 15.86 -9.88
N GLY A 702 -34.05 16.64 -10.67
CA GLY A 702 -33.39 17.84 -10.17
C GLY A 702 -32.01 18.16 -10.68
N ALA A 703 -31.73 17.99 -11.96
CA ALA A 703 -30.61 18.69 -12.58
C ALA A 703 -30.90 18.99 -14.04
N SER A 704 -30.91 20.28 -14.40
CA SER A 704 -31.00 20.76 -15.77
C SER A 704 -29.88 20.18 -16.63
N PRO A 705 -30.16 19.79 -17.88
CA PRO A 705 -29.16 19.19 -18.75
C PRO A 705 -28.17 20.27 -19.22
N VAL A 706 -26.92 20.10 -18.86
CA VAL A 706 -25.83 20.78 -19.56
C VAL A 706 -25.77 20.16 -20.97
N LYS A 707 -25.97 20.97 -21.98
CA LYS A 707 -25.84 20.59 -23.38
C LYS A 707 -24.39 20.27 -23.68
N THR A 708 -23.97 19.03 -23.50
CA THR A 708 -22.78 18.47 -24.13
C THR A 708 -23.23 17.74 -25.39
N GLY A 709 -22.79 18.22 -26.56
CA GLY A 709 -23.24 17.75 -27.86
C GLY A 709 -22.67 16.42 -28.35
N ALA A 710 -22.38 15.47 -27.44
CA ALA A 710 -21.99 14.12 -27.81
C ALA A 710 -23.03 13.11 -27.37
N SER A 711 -23.65 12.41 -28.31
CA SER A 711 -24.54 11.29 -28.04
C SER A 711 -23.71 10.10 -27.50
N ASP A 712 -23.84 9.77 -26.23
CA ASP A 712 -23.31 8.56 -25.64
C ASP A 712 -23.98 7.33 -26.28
N PRO A 713 -23.22 6.44 -27.00
CA PRO A 713 -23.81 5.25 -27.61
C PRO A 713 -24.41 4.25 -26.61
N SER A 714 -24.08 4.38 -25.31
CA SER A 714 -24.68 3.55 -24.26
C SER A 714 -26.01 4.10 -23.71
N ARG A 715 -26.48 5.28 -24.16
CA ARG A 715 -27.74 5.88 -23.70
C ARG A 715 -28.93 5.22 -24.39
N GLY A 716 -29.72 4.51 -23.63
CA GLY A 716 -31.15 4.33 -23.83
C GLY A 716 -31.60 3.55 -25.03
N ARG A 717 -31.00 2.41 -25.33
CA ARG A 717 -31.54 1.54 -26.40
C ARG A 717 -32.05 0.24 -25.80
N SER A 718 -33.30 -0.10 -26.10
CA SER A 718 -33.86 -1.37 -25.70
C SER A 718 -33.46 -2.46 -26.69
N ILE A 719 -33.01 -3.64 -26.19
CA ILE A 719 -32.70 -4.82 -27.01
C ILE A 719 -33.96 -5.66 -27.13
N SER A 720 -34.49 -5.90 -28.36
CA SER A 720 -35.34 -7.02 -28.66
C SER A 720 -34.57 -7.98 -29.56
N SER A 721 -33.66 -8.73 -28.97
CA SER A 721 -33.03 -9.86 -29.66
C SER A 721 -33.88 -11.08 -29.48
N SER A 722 -34.00 -11.82 -30.53
CA SER A 722 -34.56 -13.18 -30.50
C SER A 722 -33.56 -14.22 -30.01
N SER A 723 -32.25 -13.85 -29.90
CA SER A 723 -31.18 -14.74 -29.42
C SER A 723 -30.97 -14.64 -27.90
N PRO A 724 -31.25 -15.69 -27.13
CA PRO A 724 -30.96 -15.74 -25.72
C PRO A 724 -29.48 -15.49 -25.39
N LEU A 725 -28.57 -15.80 -26.31
CA LEU A 725 -27.13 -15.58 -26.12
C LEU A 725 -26.74 -14.08 -26.08
N ASP A 726 -27.43 -13.24 -26.87
CA ASP A 726 -27.23 -11.78 -26.83
C ASP A 726 -27.70 -11.20 -25.50
N VAL A 727 -28.91 -11.60 -25.06
CA VAL A 727 -29.45 -11.18 -23.77
C VAL A 727 -28.57 -11.66 -22.62
N TRP A 728 -28.01 -12.86 -22.73
CA TRP A 728 -27.11 -13.42 -21.72
C TRP A 728 -25.84 -12.57 -21.57
N ILE A 729 -25.12 -12.27 -22.66
CA ILE A 729 -23.85 -11.52 -22.54
C ILE A 729 -24.09 -10.09 -22.08
N ILE A 730 -25.21 -9.47 -22.47
CA ILE A 730 -25.59 -8.15 -22.00
C ILE A 730 -25.96 -8.19 -20.50
N SER A 731 -26.70 -9.20 -20.04
CA SER A 731 -27.00 -9.39 -18.63
C SER A 731 -25.72 -9.61 -17.80
N ARG A 732 -24.76 -10.39 -18.33
CA ARG A 732 -23.44 -10.61 -17.72
C ARG A 732 -22.62 -9.32 -17.56
N ILE A 733 -22.63 -8.45 -18.57
CA ILE A 733 -21.86 -7.19 -18.45
C ILE A 733 -22.53 -6.20 -17.47
N TYR A 734 -23.85 -6.22 -17.33
CA TYR A 734 -24.54 -5.42 -16.33
C TYR A 734 -24.32 -5.97 -14.91
N GLU A 735 -24.31 -7.29 -14.75
CA GLU A 735 -23.92 -7.93 -13.50
C GLU A 735 -22.47 -7.54 -13.10
N LEU A 736 -21.53 -7.64 -14.05
CA LEU A 736 -20.15 -7.18 -13.84
C LEU A 736 -20.08 -5.70 -13.44
N ARG A 737 -20.84 -4.82 -14.13
CA ARG A 737 -20.92 -3.40 -13.77
C ARG A 737 -21.37 -3.20 -12.32
N ASN A 738 -22.42 -3.92 -11.91
CA ASN A 738 -22.95 -3.79 -10.55
C ASN A 738 -21.93 -4.25 -9.50
N GLN A 739 -21.24 -5.36 -9.74
CA GLN A 739 -20.20 -5.89 -8.87
C GLN A 739 -19.00 -4.94 -8.76
N ILE A 740 -18.54 -4.37 -9.89
CA ILE A 740 -17.48 -3.35 -9.88
C ILE A 740 -17.92 -2.14 -9.06
N THR A 741 -19.15 -1.66 -9.27
CA THR A 741 -19.65 -0.50 -8.57
C THR A 741 -19.73 -0.73 -7.06
N GLU A 742 -20.31 -1.85 -6.64
CA GLU A 742 -20.40 -2.24 -5.24
C GLU A 742 -19.01 -2.32 -4.58
N GLY A 743 -18.07 -3.05 -5.21
CA GLY A 743 -16.71 -3.17 -4.68
C GLY A 743 -15.98 -1.83 -4.59
N MET A 744 -16.16 -0.93 -5.58
CA MET A 744 -15.55 0.40 -5.55
C MET A 744 -16.17 1.33 -4.50
N GLU A 745 -17.47 1.26 -4.27
CA GLU A 745 -18.16 2.03 -3.24
C GLU A 745 -17.82 1.54 -1.83
N GLU A 746 -17.51 0.24 -1.68
CA GLU A 746 -16.99 -0.34 -0.44
C GLU A 746 -15.48 -0.18 -0.27
N TYR A 747 -14.77 0.41 -1.24
CA TYR A 747 -13.30 0.47 -1.29
C TYR A 747 -12.61 -0.90 -1.33
N ASN A 748 -13.35 -1.96 -1.67
CA ASN A 748 -12.86 -3.32 -1.84
C ASN A 748 -12.55 -3.60 -3.33
N ILE A 749 -11.41 -3.11 -3.79
CA ILE A 749 -11.02 -3.21 -5.20
C ILE A 749 -10.82 -4.66 -5.66
N PRO A 750 -10.23 -5.59 -4.87
CA PRO A 750 -10.18 -7.01 -5.26
C PRO A 750 -11.56 -7.59 -5.56
N LYS A 751 -12.57 -7.33 -4.73
CA LYS A 751 -13.98 -7.72 -4.96
C LYS A 751 -14.51 -7.12 -6.27
N ALA A 752 -14.21 -5.84 -6.53
CA ALA A 752 -14.63 -5.17 -7.75
C ALA A 752 -14.09 -5.85 -9.02
N LEU A 753 -12.88 -6.39 -8.97
CA LEU A 753 -12.19 -6.97 -10.13
C LEU A 753 -12.34 -8.49 -10.27
N GLU A 754 -12.88 -9.18 -9.28
CA GLU A 754 -12.96 -10.65 -9.22
C GLU A 754 -13.55 -11.27 -10.48
N ASN A 755 -14.60 -10.68 -11.05
CA ASN A 755 -15.34 -11.21 -12.19
C ASN A 755 -14.95 -10.61 -13.56
N VAL A 756 -13.93 -9.74 -13.61
CA VAL A 756 -13.49 -9.14 -14.89
C VAL A 756 -12.87 -10.19 -15.81
N LEU A 757 -11.91 -10.98 -15.33
CA LEU A 757 -11.27 -12.03 -16.14
C LEU A 757 -12.25 -13.15 -16.52
N PRO A 758 -13.13 -13.64 -15.64
CA PRO A 758 -14.23 -14.53 -15.99
C PRO A 758 -15.15 -13.97 -17.09
N PHE A 759 -15.49 -12.68 -17.04
CA PHE A 759 -16.30 -12.06 -18.09
C PHE A 759 -15.57 -12.01 -19.43
N ILE A 760 -14.28 -11.71 -19.45
CA ILE A 760 -13.47 -11.75 -20.68
C ILE A 760 -13.47 -13.15 -21.30
N ASP A 761 -13.41 -14.18 -20.47
CA ASP A 761 -13.53 -15.58 -20.92
C ASP A 761 -14.94 -15.88 -21.48
N ASP A 762 -15.98 -15.46 -20.81
CA ASP A 762 -17.37 -15.56 -21.26
C ASP A 762 -17.58 -14.87 -22.62
N LEU A 763 -17.02 -13.69 -22.80
CA LEU A 763 -17.12 -12.93 -24.05
C LEU A 763 -16.37 -13.63 -25.18
N SER A 764 -15.12 -14.04 -24.96
CA SER A 764 -14.24 -14.61 -25.98
C SER A 764 -14.56 -16.09 -26.27
N ASN A 765 -14.49 -16.93 -25.24
CA ASN A 765 -14.53 -18.38 -25.37
C ASN A 765 -15.95 -18.94 -25.37
N TRP A 766 -16.94 -18.14 -25.00
CA TRP A 766 -18.33 -18.59 -25.03
C TRP A 766 -19.16 -17.80 -26.05
N PHE A 767 -19.35 -16.50 -25.86
CA PHE A 767 -20.21 -15.69 -26.73
C PHE A 767 -19.69 -15.64 -28.18
N VAL A 768 -18.44 -15.19 -28.39
CA VAL A 768 -17.87 -15.05 -29.75
C VAL A 768 -17.77 -16.43 -30.45
N ARG A 769 -17.26 -17.43 -29.75
CA ARG A 769 -17.11 -18.77 -30.31
C ARG A 769 -18.48 -19.39 -30.77
N ARG A 770 -19.50 -19.21 -29.93
CA ARG A 770 -20.84 -19.74 -30.25
C ARG A 770 -21.58 -18.89 -31.28
N SER A 771 -21.28 -17.62 -31.38
CA SER A 771 -21.88 -16.71 -32.35
C SER A 771 -21.17 -16.69 -33.71
N ARG A 772 -20.01 -17.39 -33.86
CA ARG A 772 -19.17 -17.30 -35.05
C ARG A 772 -19.92 -17.42 -36.38
N ARG A 773 -20.83 -18.38 -36.49
CA ARG A 773 -21.64 -18.62 -37.71
C ARG A 773 -22.57 -17.45 -38.02
N ARG A 774 -23.04 -16.73 -37.02
CA ARG A 774 -23.90 -15.52 -37.15
C ARG A 774 -23.18 -14.38 -37.84
N PHE A 775 -21.86 -14.29 -37.70
CA PHE A 775 -21.03 -13.24 -38.32
C PHE A 775 -20.59 -13.62 -39.75
N SER A 776 -20.40 -14.90 -40.05
CA SER A 776 -19.74 -15.34 -41.29
C SER A 776 -20.64 -16.07 -42.30
N LYS A 777 -21.69 -16.75 -41.89
CA LYS A 777 -22.50 -17.65 -42.74
C LYS A 777 -23.98 -17.57 -42.35
N ASN A 778 -24.50 -16.41 -42.08
CA ASN A 778 -25.89 -16.24 -41.69
C ASN A 778 -26.69 -15.59 -42.81
N ASP A 779 -27.67 -16.28 -43.34
CA ASP A 779 -28.61 -15.75 -44.36
C ASP A 779 -29.65 -14.80 -43.73
N ASP A 780 -29.77 -14.81 -42.39
CA ASP A 780 -30.60 -13.84 -41.67
C ASP A 780 -29.85 -12.55 -41.38
N GLU A 781 -29.95 -11.62 -42.30
CA GLU A 781 -29.34 -10.29 -42.19
C GLU A 781 -29.70 -9.54 -40.90
N LYS A 782 -30.91 -9.80 -40.36
CA LYS A 782 -31.34 -9.16 -39.12
C LYS A 782 -30.59 -9.73 -37.91
N ASP A 783 -30.48 -11.06 -37.82
CA ASP A 783 -29.72 -11.70 -36.73
C ASP A 783 -28.22 -11.39 -36.84
N LYS A 784 -27.67 -11.34 -38.06
CA LYS A 784 -26.29 -10.92 -38.30
C LYS A 784 -26.03 -9.50 -37.75
N LYS A 785 -26.83 -8.49 -38.14
CA LYS A 785 -26.72 -7.10 -37.63
C LYS A 785 -26.88 -7.05 -36.14
N GLN A 786 -27.77 -7.84 -35.55
CA GLN A 786 -27.96 -7.91 -34.09
C GLN A 786 -26.72 -8.46 -33.38
N ALA A 787 -26.08 -9.50 -33.92
CA ALA A 787 -24.85 -10.06 -33.36
C ALA A 787 -23.72 -9.02 -33.35
N PHE A 788 -23.53 -8.29 -34.46
CA PHE A 788 -22.54 -7.19 -34.54
C PHE A 788 -22.84 -6.05 -33.55
N ALA A 789 -24.09 -5.61 -33.47
CA ALA A 789 -24.47 -4.56 -32.54
C ALA A 789 -24.28 -4.97 -31.07
N THR A 790 -24.59 -6.23 -30.73
CA THR A 790 -24.38 -6.77 -29.38
C THR A 790 -22.89 -6.81 -29.02
N LEU A 791 -22.05 -7.29 -29.93
CA LEU A 791 -20.60 -7.37 -29.69
C LEU A 791 -19.97 -5.99 -29.61
N TYR A 792 -20.36 -5.07 -30.49
CA TYR A 792 -19.95 -3.65 -30.44
C TYR A 792 -20.31 -3.03 -29.09
N TYR A 793 -21.56 -3.17 -28.66
CA TYR A 793 -22.02 -2.66 -27.38
C TYR A 793 -21.20 -3.23 -26.22
N ALA A 794 -21.00 -4.56 -26.19
CA ALA A 794 -20.26 -5.23 -25.12
C ALA A 794 -18.81 -4.71 -25.02
N LEU A 795 -18.11 -4.53 -26.17
CA LEU A 795 -16.73 -4.01 -26.17
C LEU A 795 -16.65 -2.54 -25.73
N VAL A 796 -17.56 -1.69 -26.21
CA VAL A 796 -17.61 -0.27 -25.80
C VAL A 796 -17.99 -0.12 -24.32
N TYR A 797 -18.93 -0.94 -23.85
CA TYR A 797 -19.32 -0.90 -22.43
C TYR A 797 -18.18 -1.42 -21.53
N LEU A 798 -17.51 -2.50 -21.93
CA LEU A 798 -16.37 -3.08 -21.22
C LEU A 798 -15.21 -2.07 -21.14
N SER A 799 -14.92 -1.31 -22.21
CA SER A 799 -13.87 -0.30 -22.18
C SER A 799 -14.13 0.77 -21.09
N LYS A 800 -15.39 1.17 -20.89
CA LYS A 800 -15.77 2.10 -19.82
C LYS A 800 -15.60 1.48 -18.43
N LEU A 801 -15.95 0.21 -18.26
CA LEU A 801 -15.79 -0.49 -16.97
C LEU A 801 -14.30 -0.66 -16.60
N LEU A 802 -13.45 -0.88 -17.58
CA LEU A 802 -12.02 -1.10 -17.40
C LEU A 802 -11.22 0.20 -17.23
N ALA A 803 -11.79 1.37 -17.58
CA ALA A 803 -11.08 2.64 -17.57
C ALA A 803 -10.36 2.99 -16.27
N PRO A 804 -10.90 2.77 -15.06
CA PRO A 804 -10.17 3.05 -13.84
C PRO A 804 -8.97 2.11 -13.58
N PHE A 805 -9.02 0.88 -14.09
CA PHE A 805 -8.10 -0.21 -13.72
C PHE A 805 -7.01 -0.46 -14.73
N THR A 806 -7.38 -0.52 -16.02
CA THR A 806 -6.49 -0.69 -17.18
C THR A 806 -6.68 0.46 -18.17
N PRO A 807 -6.21 1.66 -17.78
CA PRO A 807 -6.61 2.90 -18.44
C PRO A 807 -6.15 2.99 -19.91
N PHE A 808 -5.00 2.42 -20.24
CA PHE A 808 -4.48 2.47 -21.61
C PHE A 808 -5.26 1.54 -22.55
N LEU A 809 -5.52 0.30 -22.11
CA LEU A 809 -6.31 -0.66 -22.85
C LEU A 809 -7.73 -0.13 -23.07
N ALA A 810 -8.32 0.45 -22.03
CA ALA A 810 -9.66 1.01 -22.07
C ALA A 810 -9.75 2.17 -23.10
N GLU A 811 -8.78 3.09 -23.10
CA GLU A 811 -8.71 4.21 -24.02
C GLU A 811 -8.53 3.73 -25.47
N GLU A 812 -7.54 2.86 -25.72
CA GLU A 812 -7.27 2.31 -27.05
C GLU A 812 -8.48 1.57 -27.61
N LEU A 813 -9.11 0.70 -26.81
CA LEU A 813 -10.28 -0.06 -27.21
C LEU A 813 -11.46 0.87 -27.52
N TYR A 814 -11.71 1.86 -26.67
CA TYR A 814 -12.80 2.81 -26.87
C TYR A 814 -12.62 3.61 -28.16
N GLN A 815 -11.44 4.20 -28.40
CA GLN A 815 -11.15 4.97 -29.60
C GLN A 815 -11.25 4.13 -30.88
N LYS A 816 -10.71 2.91 -30.84
CA LYS A 816 -10.78 1.99 -31.99
C LYS A 816 -12.19 1.46 -32.28
N MET A 817 -13.01 1.30 -31.27
CA MET A 817 -14.40 0.84 -31.46
C MET A 817 -15.30 1.97 -31.93
N THR A 818 -15.14 3.19 -31.39
CA THR A 818 -16.06 4.30 -31.64
C THR A 818 -15.58 5.27 -32.73
N GLY A 819 -14.28 5.33 -32.99
CA GLY A 819 -13.66 6.34 -33.85
C GLY A 819 -13.74 7.77 -33.32
N LYS A 820 -14.07 7.93 -32.02
CA LYS A 820 -14.20 9.24 -31.37
C LYS A 820 -12.87 9.69 -30.81
N GLU A 821 -12.57 10.97 -30.92
CA GLU A 821 -11.40 11.60 -30.31
C GLU A 821 -11.63 11.98 -28.84
N GLU A 822 -12.84 11.75 -28.29
CA GLU A 822 -13.14 11.96 -26.88
C GLU A 822 -12.58 10.83 -26.04
N SER A 823 -11.94 11.14 -24.93
CA SER A 823 -11.38 10.14 -24.01
C SER A 823 -12.48 9.37 -23.27
N VAL A 824 -12.32 8.05 -23.14
CA VAL A 824 -13.19 7.21 -22.31
C VAL A 824 -13.24 7.68 -20.85
N HIS A 825 -12.18 8.28 -20.35
CA HIS A 825 -12.06 8.78 -18.98
C HIS A 825 -12.84 10.08 -18.72
N LEU A 826 -13.27 10.79 -19.75
CA LEU A 826 -14.11 11.99 -19.63
C LEU A 826 -15.60 11.64 -19.59
N LEU A 827 -15.95 10.41 -19.92
CA LEU A 827 -17.33 9.93 -19.92
C LEU A 827 -17.86 9.68 -18.49
N GLU A 828 -19.17 9.59 -18.39
CA GLU A 828 -19.84 9.18 -17.17
C GLU A 828 -19.71 7.66 -16.95
N TRP A 829 -19.71 7.23 -15.68
CA TRP A 829 -19.77 5.81 -15.32
C TRP A 829 -21.02 5.17 -15.92
N PRO A 830 -20.92 3.97 -16.51
CA PRO A 830 -22.04 3.37 -17.19
C PRO A 830 -23.24 3.14 -16.26
N LYS A 831 -24.42 3.50 -16.71
CA LYS A 831 -25.67 3.27 -15.96
C LYS A 831 -25.99 1.77 -15.92
N PRO A 832 -26.64 1.31 -14.82
CA PRO A 832 -27.12 -0.07 -14.73
C PRO A 832 -28.17 -0.34 -15.80
N GLY A 833 -28.19 -1.56 -16.32
CA GLY A 833 -29.26 -2.02 -17.22
C GLY A 833 -30.05 -3.18 -16.61
N LYS A 834 -31.07 -3.63 -17.34
CA LYS A 834 -31.90 -4.75 -16.89
C LYS A 834 -31.14 -6.07 -17.02
N ILE A 835 -31.04 -6.83 -15.95
CA ILE A 835 -30.48 -8.17 -15.90
C ILE A 835 -31.63 -9.18 -16.04
N ASP A 836 -31.52 -10.11 -16.98
CA ASP A 836 -32.43 -11.25 -17.10
C ASP A 836 -31.87 -12.43 -16.30
N GLN A 837 -32.29 -12.52 -15.03
CA GLN A 837 -31.78 -13.55 -14.11
C GLN A 837 -32.09 -14.96 -14.60
N LYS A 838 -33.27 -15.18 -15.20
CA LYS A 838 -33.64 -16.50 -15.73
C LYS A 838 -32.68 -16.98 -16.83
N ILE A 839 -32.28 -16.07 -17.72
CA ILE A 839 -31.30 -16.40 -18.78
C ILE A 839 -29.91 -16.66 -18.17
N LEU A 840 -29.49 -15.91 -17.15
CA LEU A 840 -28.24 -16.15 -16.45
C LEU A 840 -28.25 -17.55 -15.79
N ASP A 841 -29.27 -17.86 -15.03
CA ASP A 841 -29.43 -19.15 -14.33
C ASP A 841 -29.46 -20.32 -15.29
N ASN A 842 -30.27 -20.22 -16.35
CA ASN A 842 -30.37 -21.26 -17.36
C ASN A 842 -29.01 -21.50 -18.07
N MET A 843 -28.28 -20.44 -18.40
CA MET A 843 -26.98 -20.59 -19.04
C MET A 843 -25.93 -21.16 -18.07
N ALA A 844 -25.94 -20.76 -16.81
CA ALA A 844 -25.07 -21.33 -15.79
C ALA A 844 -25.35 -22.83 -15.62
N TYR A 845 -26.62 -23.22 -15.54
CA TYR A 845 -27.01 -24.62 -15.44
C TYR A 845 -26.65 -25.43 -16.70
N THR A 846 -26.85 -24.85 -17.90
CA THR A 846 -26.40 -25.40 -19.16
C THR A 846 -24.88 -25.69 -19.15
N ARG A 847 -24.07 -24.73 -18.73
CA ARG A 847 -22.59 -24.88 -18.63
C ARG A 847 -22.19 -25.93 -17.60
N GLN A 848 -22.93 -26.07 -16.50
CA GLN A 848 -22.69 -27.09 -15.49
C GLN A 848 -22.95 -28.50 -16.10
N ILE A 849 -24.10 -28.68 -16.77
CA ILE A 849 -24.42 -29.96 -17.48
C ILE A 849 -23.33 -30.32 -18.48
N ILE A 850 -22.85 -29.32 -19.25
CA ILE A 850 -21.79 -29.55 -20.25
C ILE A 850 -20.50 -29.99 -19.54
N THR A 851 -20.10 -29.34 -18.46
CA THR A 851 -18.88 -29.67 -17.71
C THR A 851 -18.94 -31.11 -17.19
N ASP A 852 -20.05 -31.48 -16.57
CA ASP A 852 -20.26 -32.80 -15.98
C ASP A 852 -20.34 -33.87 -17.05
N ALA A 853 -21.02 -33.59 -18.17
CA ALA A 853 -21.10 -34.52 -19.31
C ALA A 853 -19.73 -34.74 -19.99
N LEU A 854 -18.92 -33.67 -20.11
CA LEU A 854 -17.55 -33.81 -20.63
C LEU A 854 -16.67 -34.61 -19.67
N ALA A 855 -16.85 -34.48 -18.37
CA ALA A 855 -16.18 -35.33 -17.40
C ALA A 855 -16.57 -36.79 -17.54
N LEU A 856 -17.88 -37.08 -17.75
CA LEU A 856 -18.34 -38.45 -18.02
C LEU A 856 -17.75 -39.02 -19.31
N ARG A 857 -17.55 -38.21 -20.35
CA ARG A 857 -16.88 -38.65 -21.58
C ARG A 857 -15.44 -39.13 -21.37
N MET A 858 -14.73 -38.43 -20.47
CA MET A 858 -13.32 -38.71 -20.18
C MET A 858 -13.13 -39.80 -19.12
N GLN A 859 -14.21 -40.24 -18.47
CA GLN A 859 -14.16 -41.25 -17.44
C GLN A 859 -13.90 -42.62 -18.08
N LYS A 860 -12.83 -43.31 -17.65
CA LYS A 860 -12.43 -44.64 -18.07
C LYS A 860 -12.85 -45.65 -17.01
N SER A 861 -13.46 -46.74 -17.41
CA SER A 861 -13.76 -47.91 -16.56
C SER A 861 -13.16 -49.18 -17.15
N GLU A 862 -13.25 -50.31 -16.43
CA GLU A 862 -12.79 -51.63 -16.97
C GLU A 862 -13.54 -52.05 -18.23
N THR A 863 -14.76 -51.51 -18.42
CA THR A 863 -15.65 -51.89 -19.53
C THR A 863 -15.85 -50.77 -20.56
N GLU A 864 -15.36 -49.52 -20.29
CA GLU A 864 -15.60 -48.37 -21.15
C GLU A 864 -14.32 -47.56 -21.37
N ASP A 865 -13.99 -47.25 -22.62
CA ASP A 865 -12.89 -46.38 -22.99
C ASP A 865 -13.27 -44.88 -22.97
N GLN A 866 -12.26 -44.02 -22.83
CA GLN A 866 -12.43 -42.56 -23.00
C GLN A 866 -12.89 -42.27 -24.45
N ILE A 867 -13.93 -41.43 -24.57
CA ILE A 867 -14.44 -41.04 -25.87
C ILE A 867 -14.10 -39.56 -26.13
N LYS A 868 -13.23 -39.33 -27.11
CA LYS A 868 -12.85 -37.97 -27.51
C LYS A 868 -14.06 -37.14 -27.95
N ILE A 869 -14.03 -35.84 -27.72
CA ILE A 869 -15.14 -34.90 -27.99
C ILE A 869 -15.58 -34.91 -29.48
N ARG A 870 -14.69 -35.21 -30.42
CA ARG A 870 -15.01 -35.26 -31.87
C ARG A 870 -15.82 -36.47 -32.29
N GLN A 871 -15.82 -37.53 -31.50
CA GLN A 871 -16.66 -38.69 -31.71
C GLN A 871 -18.09 -38.34 -31.26
N PRO A 872 -19.07 -38.19 -32.16
CA PRO A 872 -20.44 -37.94 -31.73
C PRO A 872 -21.02 -39.13 -30.98
N LEU A 873 -21.92 -38.86 -30.05
CA LEU A 873 -22.67 -39.85 -29.28
C LEU A 873 -24.17 -39.72 -29.57
N SER A 874 -24.95 -40.75 -29.25
CA SER A 874 -26.36 -40.78 -29.58
C SER A 874 -27.19 -39.84 -28.73
N LYS A 875 -26.98 -39.87 -27.40
CA LYS A 875 -27.87 -39.20 -26.46
C LYS A 875 -27.20 -38.81 -25.16
N LEU A 876 -27.58 -37.61 -24.63
CA LEU A 876 -27.40 -37.19 -23.27
C LEU A 876 -28.77 -37.07 -22.57
N THR A 877 -28.85 -37.54 -21.34
CA THR A 877 -30.01 -37.29 -20.48
C THR A 877 -29.51 -36.42 -19.31
N TYR A 878 -30.28 -35.43 -18.85
CA TYR A 878 -29.95 -34.60 -17.71
C TYR A 878 -31.11 -34.49 -16.71
N GLY A 879 -30.83 -34.35 -15.42
CA GLY A 879 -31.84 -34.22 -14.37
C GLY A 879 -32.13 -32.73 -14.02
N GLY A 880 -32.81 -32.49 -12.91
CA GLY A 880 -33.09 -31.14 -12.44
C GLY A 880 -34.19 -30.41 -13.23
N ASP A 881 -34.08 -29.08 -13.37
CA ASP A 881 -35.07 -28.28 -14.08
C ASP A 881 -35.00 -28.46 -15.58
N LYS A 882 -36.16 -28.51 -16.21
CA LYS A 882 -36.23 -28.67 -17.67
C LYS A 882 -35.81 -27.38 -18.37
N LEU A 883 -34.80 -27.49 -19.23
CA LEU A 883 -34.34 -26.41 -20.10
C LEU A 883 -35.17 -26.30 -21.37
N ASP A 884 -35.23 -25.10 -21.95
CA ASP A 884 -35.81 -24.87 -23.26
C ASP A 884 -34.93 -25.46 -24.36
N ASP A 885 -35.54 -25.80 -25.52
CA ASP A 885 -34.87 -26.38 -26.69
C ASP A 885 -33.59 -25.63 -27.13
N TYR A 886 -33.54 -24.33 -26.87
CA TYR A 886 -32.36 -23.51 -27.16
C TYR A 886 -31.14 -23.96 -26.35
N TYR A 887 -31.28 -24.17 -25.06
CA TYR A 887 -30.21 -24.62 -24.19
C TYR A 887 -29.86 -26.08 -24.39
N GLU A 888 -30.85 -26.93 -24.67
CA GLU A 888 -30.62 -28.32 -25.00
C GLU A 888 -29.79 -28.45 -26.29
N ARG A 889 -30.00 -27.57 -27.28
CA ARG A 889 -29.15 -27.51 -28.50
C ARG A 889 -27.71 -27.08 -28.15
N ILE A 890 -27.51 -26.12 -27.26
CA ILE A 890 -26.17 -25.73 -26.78
C ILE A 890 -25.47 -26.93 -26.16
N ILE A 891 -26.15 -27.68 -25.30
CA ILE A 891 -25.59 -28.89 -24.68
C ILE A 891 -25.25 -29.93 -25.75
N ALA A 892 -26.15 -30.16 -26.71
CA ALA A 892 -25.92 -31.11 -27.80
C ALA A 892 -24.65 -30.79 -28.60
N ASP A 893 -24.46 -29.52 -28.95
CA ASP A 893 -23.30 -29.03 -29.69
C ASP A 893 -22.00 -29.18 -28.89
N GLU A 894 -21.99 -28.70 -27.64
CA GLU A 894 -20.79 -28.71 -26.82
C GLU A 894 -20.35 -30.10 -26.37
N VAL A 895 -21.30 -30.96 -26.08
CA VAL A 895 -21.02 -32.33 -25.69
C VAL A 895 -20.91 -33.26 -26.92
N ASN A 896 -21.24 -32.78 -28.12
CA ASN A 896 -21.30 -33.54 -29.38
C ASN A 896 -22.16 -34.79 -29.26
N VAL A 897 -23.45 -34.57 -28.98
CA VAL A 897 -24.47 -35.62 -28.93
C VAL A 897 -25.62 -35.33 -29.93
N LYS A 898 -26.29 -36.35 -30.45
CA LYS A 898 -27.39 -36.18 -31.41
C LYS A 898 -28.70 -35.72 -30.78
N ALA A 899 -28.91 -36.06 -29.52
CA ALA A 899 -30.11 -35.66 -28.77
C ALA A 899 -29.76 -35.39 -27.29
N VAL A 900 -30.44 -34.38 -26.76
CA VAL A 900 -30.44 -34.09 -25.32
C VAL A 900 -31.89 -34.30 -24.84
N LYS A 901 -32.07 -34.92 -23.69
CA LYS A 901 -33.41 -35.16 -23.13
C LYS A 901 -33.40 -34.92 -21.63
N HIS A 902 -34.44 -34.24 -21.15
CA HIS A 902 -34.68 -34.14 -19.72
C HIS A 902 -35.08 -35.51 -19.15
N GLY A 903 -34.56 -35.86 -17.96
CA GLY A 903 -34.78 -37.14 -17.27
C GLY A 903 -34.58 -37.01 -15.76
N LYS A 904 -34.22 -38.12 -15.11
CA LYS A 904 -34.04 -38.14 -13.64
C LYS A 904 -32.64 -37.72 -13.21
N GLU A 905 -31.62 -38.11 -14.00
CA GLU A 905 -30.21 -37.91 -13.67
C GLU A 905 -29.37 -37.68 -14.92
N LEU A 906 -28.13 -37.22 -14.74
CA LEU A 906 -27.17 -37.02 -15.81
C LEU A 906 -26.64 -38.38 -16.27
N ALA A 907 -26.88 -38.72 -17.54
CA ALA A 907 -26.40 -39.98 -18.16
C ALA A 907 -26.02 -39.76 -19.62
N LEU A 908 -24.90 -40.36 -20.03
CA LEU A 908 -24.36 -40.26 -21.37
C LEU A 908 -24.36 -41.64 -22.02
N ASP A 909 -25.05 -41.77 -23.15
CA ASP A 909 -25.03 -43.02 -23.95
C ASP A 909 -23.72 -43.12 -24.75
N LYS A 910 -22.82 -43.97 -24.28
CA LYS A 910 -21.48 -44.18 -24.87
C LYS A 910 -21.44 -45.23 -25.96
N LYS A 911 -22.56 -45.86 -26.30
CA LYS A 911 -22.63 -46.90 -27.33
C LYS A 911 -22.44 -46.31 -28.73
N LEU A 912 -21.37 -46.70 -29.40
CA LEU A 912 -21.03 -46.24 -30.75
C LEU A 912 -21.66 -47.13 -31.85
N THR A 913 -22.61 -46.59 -32.61
CA THR A 913 -23.12 -47.21 -33.84
C THR A 913 -22.14 -47.03 -35.00
N LYS A 914 -22.33 -47.74 -36.10
CA LYS A 914 -21.49 -47.61 -37.29
C LYS A 914 -21.56 -46.20 -37.87
N GLU A 915 -22.74 -45.62 -37.91
CA GLU A 915 -23.00 -44.26 -38.41
C GLU A 915 -22.26 -43.22 -37.55
N LEU A 916 -22.30 -43.36 -36.23
CA LEU A 916 -21.57 -42.44 -35.30
C LEU A 916 -20.06 -42.53 -35.48
N LYS A 917 -19.52 -43.73 -35.77
CA LYS A 917 -18.09 -43.90 -36.04
C LYS A 917 -17.68 -43.22 -37.35
N GLU A 918 -18.49 -43.39 -38.43
CA GLU A 918 -18.24 -42.74 -39.71
C GLU A 918 -18.33 -41.22 -39.60
N GLU A 919 -19.30 -40.69 -38.85
CA GLU A 919 -19.35 -39.26 -38.59
C GLU A 919 -18.15 -38.75 -37.78
N GLY A 920 -17.72 -39.48 -36.77
CA GLY A 920 -16.52 -39.17 -36.01
C GLY A 920 -15.29 -39.07 -36.92
N ARG A 921 -15.16 -40.01 -37.87
CA ARG A 921 -14.10 -40.00 -38.86
C ARG A 921 -14.18 -38.79 -39.80
N ALA A 922 -15.37 -38.41 -40.23
CA ALA A 922 -15.60 -37.23 -41.06
C ALA A 922 -15.14 -35.95 -40.36
N ARG A 923 -15.50 -35.80 -39.11
CA ARG A 923 -15.08 -34.62 -38.28
C ARG A 923 -13.57 -34.57 -38.07
N GLU A 924 -12.89 -35.70 -37.89
CA GLU A 924 -11.43 -35.74 -37.81
C GLU A 924 -10.78 -35.35 -39.14
N ILE A 925 -11.35 -35.77 -40.29
CA ILE A 925 -10.90 -35.37 -41.63
C ILE A 925 -11.08 -33.86 -41.82
N ILE A 926 -12.26 -33.31 -41.52
CA ILE A 926 -12.54 -31.88 -41.62
C ILE A 926 -11.48 -31.07 -40.82
N ARG A 927 -11.17 -31.50 -39.60
CA ARG A 927 -10.13 -30.85 -38.80
C ARG A 927 -8.76 -30.91 -39.46
N ALA A 928 -8.36 -32.06 -39.96
CA ALA A 928 -7.08 -32.26 -40.63
C ALA A 928 -6.96 -31.35 -41.87
N VAL A 929 -8.01 -31.25 -42.66
CA VAL A 929 -8.05 -30.36 -43.83
C VAL A 929 -8.01 -28.87 -43.43
N GLN A 930 -8.77 -28.48 -42.41
CA GLN A 930 -8.73 -27.09 -41.93
C GLN A 930 -7.36 -26.70 -41.36
N ALA A 931 -6.65 -27.63 -40.67
CA ALA A 931 -5.28 -27.42 -40.24
C ALA A 931 -4.32 -27.21 -41.42
N ALA A 932 -4.42 -28.11 -42.42
CA ALA A 932 -3.62 -28.02 -43.65
C ALA A 932 -3.90 -26.71 -44.43
N ARG A 933 -5.16 -26.29 -44.56
CA ARG A 933 -5.52 -24.96 -45.12
C ARG A 933 -4.82 -23.81 -44.42
N LYS A 934 -4.86 -23.83 -43.10
CA LYS A 934 -4.17 -22.77 -42.28
C LYS A 934 -2.66 -22.76 -42.49
N HIS A 935 -2.04 -23.96 -42.51
CA HIS A 935 -0.59 -24.06 -42.70
C HIS A 935 -0.19 -23.69 -44.15
N ALA A 936 -1.07 -23.93 -45.11
CA ALA A 936 -0.92 -23.51 -46.52
C ALA A 936 -1.16 -22.00 -46.74
N GLY A 937 -1.54 -21.24 -45.67
CA GLY A 937 -1.78 -19.80 -45.75
C GLY A 937 -3.09 -19.37 -46.43
N LEU A 938 -4.04 -20.29 -46.59
CA LEU A 938 -5.32 -20.04 -47.26
C LEU A 938 -6.27 -19.22 -46.36
N GLN A 939 -7.05 -18.36 -46.98
CA GLN A 939 -8.10 -17.57 -46.33
C GLN A 939 -9.37 -18.43 -46.11
N VAL A 940 -10.29 -17.90 -45.28
CA VAL A 940 -11.50 -18.60 -44.87
C VAL A 940 -12.40 -18.91 -46.06
N ASP A 941 -12.49 -18.04 -47.04
CA ASP A 941 -13.33 -18.07 -48.24
C ASP A 941 -12.65 -18.69 -49.47
N ASP A 942 -11.37 -19.05 -49.37
CA ASP A 942 -10.70 -19.73 -50.47
C ASP A 942 -11.32 -21.11 -50.71
N GLU A 943 -11.54 -21.45 -51.98
CA GLU A 943 -12.01 -22.78 -52.41
C GLU A 943 -10.82 -23.64 -52.78
N ILE A 944 -10.92 -24.97 -52.49
CA ILE A 944 -9.83 -25.90 -52.69
C ILE A 944 -10.21 -27.12 -53.48
N LYS A 945 -9.21 -27.70 -54.18
CA LYS A 945 -9.21 -29.15 -54.55
C LYS A 945 -8.56 -29.91 -53.43
N LEU A 946 -9.15 -31.06 -53.04
CA LEU A 946 -8.71 -31.88 -51.91
C LEU A 946 -8.48 -33.32 -52.34
N SER A 947 -7.30 -33.89 -52.00
CA SER A 947 -7.01 -35.30 -52.13
C SER A 947 -6.62 -35.85 -50.74
N LEU A 948 -7.10 -37.04 -50.42
CA LEU A 948 -6.83 -37.73 -49.16
C LEU A 948 -6.29 -39.14 -49.47
N SER A 949 -5.30 -39.58 -48.68
CA SER A 949 -4.77 -40.97 -48.79
C SER A 949 -5.69 -42.01 -48.13
N CYS A 950 -6.84 -41.62 -47.60
CA CYS A 950 -7.84 -42.52 -47.03
C CYS A 950 -9.18 -42.41 -47.77
N ASP A 951 -10.01 -43.43 -47.66
CA ASP A 951 -11.37 -43.38 -48.21
C ASP A 951 -12.24 -42.40 -47.40
N LEU A 952 -13.10 -41.68 -48.12
CA LEU A 952 -14.09 -40.80 -47.50
C LEU A 952 -15.15 -41.58 -46.74
N PRO A 953 -15.60 -41.11 -45.58
CA PRO A 953 -16.71 -41.74 -44.84
C PRO A 953 -18.02 -41.67 -45.65
N LYS A 954 -18.65 -42.81 -45.83
CA LYS A 954 -19.88 -42.89 -46.63
C LYS A 954 -21.01 -42.01 -46.09
N GLY A 955 -21.57 -41.19 -46.98
CA GLY A 955 -22.67 -40.28 -46.63
C GLY A 955 -22.27 -38.97 -45.96
N TYR A 956 -20.97 -38.67 -45.81
CA TYR A 956 -20.47 -37.44 -45.23
C TYR A 956 -19.61 -36.63 -46.19
N GLU A 957 -19.58 -36.98 -47.46
CA GLU A 957 -18.80 -36.30 -48.49
C GLU A 957 -19.21 -34.82 -48.64
N ASP A 958 -20.52 -34.57 -48.69
CA ASP A 958 -21.05 -33.19 -48.78
C ASP A 958 -20.75 -32.35 -47.53
N LEU A 959 -20.79 -32.99 -46.37
CA LEU A 959 -20.40 -32.29 -45.12
C LEU A 959 -18.93 -31.90 -45.17
N ILE A 960 -18.04 -32.79 -45.64
CA ILE A 960 -16.61 -32.46 -45.73
C ILE A 960 -16.40 -31.37 -46.76
N LYS A 961 -17.06 -31.40 -47.92
CA LYS A 961 -17.01 -30.35 -48.94
C LYS A 961 -17.39 -29.00 -48.38
N THR A 962 -18.53 -28.91 -47.74
CA THR A 962 -19.09 -27.68 -47.21
C THR A 962 -18.22 -27.06 -46.10
N GLU A 963 -17.78 -27.91 -45.19
CA GLU A 963 -17.02 -27.43 -44.01
C GLU A 963 -15.55 -27.14 -44.33
N THR A 964 -15.02 -27.61 -45.47
CA THR A 964 -13.62 -27.39 -45.87
C THR A 964 -13.45 -26.47 -47.08
N GLY A 965 -14.52 -25.99 -47.73
CA GLY A 965 -14.46 -25.21 -48.96
C GLY A 965 -13.96 -26.06 -50.15
N THR A 966 -14.16 -27.38 -50.13
CA THR A 966 -13.71 -28.26 -51.19
C THR A 966 -14.66 -28.22 -52.37
N LYS A 967 -14.15 -27.82 -53.54
CA LYS A 967 -14.91 -27.91 -54.81
C LYS A 967 -14.83 -29.31 -55.44
N GLU A 968 -13.65 -29.88 -55.44
CA GLU A 968 -13.37 -31.13 -56.12
C GLU A 968 -12.53 -32.05 -55.25
N PHE A 969 -12.92 -33.36 -55.21
CA PHE A 969 -12.10 -34.41 -54.59
C PHE A 969 -11.24 -35.07 -55.63
N GLY A 970 -9.91 -35.00 -55.48
CA GLY A 970 -8.95 -35.81 -56.18
C GLY A 970 -8.76 -37.18 -55.49
N LYS A 971 -8.36 -38.18 -56.22
CA LYS A 971 -8.04 -39.48 -55.63
C LYS A 971 -6.55 -39.76 -55.83
N ASN A 972 -5.79 -39.83 -54.73
CA ASN A 972 -4.32 -40.02 -54.67
C ASN A 972 -3.52 -39.04 -55.56
N GLN A 973 -3.97 -37.78 -55.63
CA GLN A 973 -3.28 -36.72 -56.36
C GLN A 973 -2.46 -35.90 -55.36
N ASN A 974 -1.24 -35.56 -55.74
CA ASN A 974 -0.42 -34.60 -55.01
C ASN A 974 -0.69 -33.21 -55.59
N TYR A 975 -1.21 -32.33 -54.76
CA TYR A 975 -1.45 -30.91 -55.05
C TYR A 975 -0.31 -30.02 -54.54
N ALA A 976 -0.50 -28.71 -54.60
CA ALA A 976 0.52 -27.73 -54.28
C ALA A 976 0.98 -27.79 -52.81
N TYR A 977 0.15 -28.26 -51.88
CA TYR A 977 0.47 -28.40 -50.46
C TYR A 977 0.07 -29.78 -49.92
N ASP A 978 1.00 -30.45 -49.23
CA ASP A 978 0.81 -31.75 -48.62
C ASP A 978 1.14 -31.73 -47.15
N GLU A 979 0.29 -32.32 -46.32
CA GLU A 979 0.51 -32.48 -44.87
C GLU A 979 0.06 -33.87 -44.40
N ILE A 980 0.81 -34.51 -43.49
CA ILE A 980 0.42 -35.75 -42.85
C ILE A 980 -0.29 -35.46 -41.52
N ALA A 981 -1.53 -35.82 -41.42
CA ALA A 981 -2.37 -35.68 -40.26
C ALA A 981 -2.79 -37.03 -39.65
N LYS A 982 -3.03 -37.09 -38.34
CA LYS A 982 -3.59 -38.25 -37.68
C LYS A 982 -5.13 -38.20 -37.70
N VAL A 983 -5.77 -39.16 -38.34
CA VAL A 983 -7.23 -39.34 -38.36
C VAL A 983 -7.53 -40.69 -37.71
N ASN A 984 -8.24 -40.71 -36.60
CA ASN A 984 -8.53 -41.90 -35.79
C ASN A 984 -7.32 -42.79 -35.47
N GLY A 985 -6.12 -42.16 -35.32
CA GLY A 985 -4.89 -42.88 -35.02
C GLY A 985 -4.06 -43.29 -36.26
N GLU A 986 -4.62 -43.24 -37.46
CA GLU A 986 -3.97 -43.53 -38.72
C GLU A 986 -3.36 -42.28 -39.34
N ASN A 987 -2.22 -42.37 -39.98
CA ASN A 987 -1.61 -41.30 -40.74
C ASN A 987 -2.34 -41.12 -42.08
N VAL A 988 -2.89 -39.97 -42.34
CA VAL A 988 -3.56 -39.62 -43.57
C VAL A 988 -2.85 -38.43 -44.21
N THR A 989 -2.45 -38.56 -45.46
CA THR A 989 -1.93 -37.43 -46.25
C THR A 989 -3.11 -36.59 -46.73
N VAL A 990 -3.07 -35.30 -46.38
CA VAL A 990 -4.00 -34.26 -46.85
C VAL A 990 -3.25 -33.43 -47.88
N SER A 991 -3.68 -33.51 -49.14
CA SER A 991 -3.13 -32.76 -50.26
C SER A 991 -4.15 -31.75 -50.75
N LEU A 992 -3.80 -30.48 -50.88
CA LEU A 992 -4.74 -29.45 -51.28
C LEU A 992 -4.09 -28.38 -52.17
N GLU A 993 -4.93 -27.78 -53.01
CA GLU A 993 -4.60 -26.69 -53.92
C GLU A 993 -5.74 -25.69 -53.95
N ARG A 994 -5.44 -24.39 -54.03
CA ARG A 994 -6.44 -23.35 -54.22
C ARG A 994 -7.00 -23.41 -55.64
N VAL A 995 -8.34 -23.29 -55.79
CA VAL A 995 -9.02 -23.26 -57.06
C VAL A 995 -8.90 -21.91 -57.75
#